data_76dc939156a597d55f37269bcbf7416a
#
_entry.id   76dc939156a597d55f37269bcbf7416a
#
_cell.length_a   1.000
_cell.length_b   1.000
_cell.length_c   1.000
_cell.angle_alpha   90.00
_cell.angle_beta   90.00
_cell.angle_gamma   90.00
#
_symmetry.space_group_name_H-M   'P 1'
#
loop_
_entity.id
_entity.type
_entity.pdbx_description
1 polymer ?
#
loop_
_entity_poly.entity_id
_entity_poly.type
_entity_poly.pdbx_seq_one_letter_code
_entity_poly.pdbx_strand_id
1 'polypeptide(L)'
;MSLEDEVIEVCRQAIGKSYERRPLQEEAIKKIIKWLENGAEKPFILRLPTGYGKTLIGLAPALYQAAREDWRYFGGLLYVLPMRALCSQVADKSREYLQRLLTDKGRSFIVREFHGAVPFSERFSGDVIVATYDVFVYAYARKLGAMLDYPAGTMATSMIVLDEAQMLQDEQFYSYTLLQKVLEALRESGVPILLMTATLPRRIKEVLFPDMELEEFSPSSGELARERFKGIVKEVRYEENSLIDVGIVKDYIEKYREMTGENPRTIFIVFNTVKRLLEVWKKFMEEGELVRQYRIECLHGKQKNIERRVKVQMLEKICGDPSKRDPDALGEHEGIILLATQVVEAGIDLSCDLMLTELAPLDSIVQRTGRCARFREENGLLVITEIENPEPYPEQLVDLSRNIIKGESSRDLTTALVDYQSVSNLIDKAYEGWMPREEKEVENLLYYVSYFEKSLGPLNGDLETAKELRFRLDDYVEIVFPQSSAELRYYVAEKVGEESGWRKNRWKLKVREGLCQSNVMDMLEKACSFQDDQCVVLIEGETVFDGVAENKTVEEWINDNSVSISLNLGERDEKRIKEAVTWQFGDKNWIFALLEVPRGVVRGWDESAAIIKPIKVEKQSRLPRGLARIYLGRPEFYERDVGFSRGGA
;
A
#
# COMPACT_ATOMS: atom_id res chain seq x y z
N MET A 1 4.90 26.76 29.46
CA MET A 1 4.26 25.62 28.78
C MET A 1 5.31 24.54 28.76
N SER A 2 4.98 23.30 29.14
CA SER A 2 5.97 22.21 29.02
C SER A 2 6.22 21.93 27.54
N LEU A 3 7.34 21.28 27.20
CA LEU A 3 7.66 20.88 25.83
C LEU A 3 6.53 20.03 25.23
N GLU A 4 6.04 19.08 26.01
CA GLU A 4 4.93 18.19 25.61
C GLU A 4 3.65 18.97 25.26
N ASP A 5 3.35 20.06 26.00
CA ASP A 5 2.20 20.91 25.71
C ASP A 5 2.44 21.77 24.46
N GLU A 6 3.68 22.20 24.19
CA GLU A 6 4.04 22.89 22.98
C GLU A 6 3.88 22.03 21.73
N VAL A 7 4.25 20.73 21.80
CA VAL A 7 4.06 19.79 20.69
C VAL A 7 2.58 19.60 20.38
N ILE A 8 1.73 19.48 21.42
CA ILE A 8 0.28 19.37 21.23
C ILE A 8 -0.27 20.64 20.54
N GLU A 9 0.20 21.81 20.95
CA GLU A 9 -0.24 23.06 20.32
C GLU A 9 0.19 23.14 18.83
N VAL A 10 1.40 22.70 18.49
CA VAL A 10 1.84 22.58 17.11
C VAL A 10 0.94 21.60 16.32
N CYS A 11 0.60 20.47 16.89
CA CYS A 11 -0.32 19.52 16.24
C CYS A 11 -1.73 20.12 16.00
N ARG A 12 -2.23 20.95 16.95
CA ARG A 12 -3.50 21.68 16.76
C ARG A 12 -3.41 22.67 15.61
N GLN A 13 -2.33 23.42 15.53
CA GLN A 13 -2.10 24.37 14.44
C GLN A 13 -2.00 23.64 13.08
N ALA A 14 -1.30 22.50 13.02
CA ALA A 14 -1.15 21.70 11.82
C ALA A 14 -2.50 21.18 11.27
N ILE A 15 -3.39 20.71 12.15
CA ILE A 15 -4.71 20.21 11.77
C ILE A 15 -5.69 21.38 11.52
N GLY A 16 -5.57 22.46 12.28
CA GLY A 16 -6.43 23.63 12.17
C GLY A 16 -7.85 23.40 12.74
N LYS A 17 -8.87 23.92 12.07
CA LYS A 17 -10.26 23.92 12.58
C LYS A 17 -10.87 22.53 12.80
N SER A 18 -10.35 21.51 12.16
CA SER A 18 -10.81 20.11 12.30
C SER A 18 -10.13 19.34 13.43
N TYR A 19 -9.32 20.02 14.26
CA TYR A 19 -8.71 19.37 15.42
C TYR A 19 -9.76 18.99 16.45
N GLU A 20 -9.90 17.69 16.68
CA GLU A 20 -10.68 17.13 17.77
C GLU A 20 -9.74 16.60 18.84
N ARG A 21 -9.95 17.07 20.08
CA ARG A 21 -9.11 16.63 21.20
C ARG A 21 -9.36 15.16 21.52
N ARG A 22 -8.29 14.38 21.53
CA ARG A 22 -8.28 12.96 21.91
C ARG A 22 -7.22 12.74 22.98
N PRO A 23 -7.64 12.62 24.26
CA PRO A 23 -6.73 12.55 25.40
C PRO A 23 -5.64 11.50 25.29
N LEU A 24 -5.97 10.27 24.86
CA LEU A 24 -4.96 9.21 24.69
C LEU A 24 -4.00 9.47 23.52
N GLN A 25 -4.45 10.18 22.46
CA GLN A 25 -3.58 10.63 21.40
C GLN A 25 -2.58 11.67 21.92
N GLU A 26 -3.07 12.67 22.68
CA GLU A 26 -2.20 13.67 23.31
C GLU A 26 -1.21 13.01 24.29
N GLU A 27 -1.67 12.02 25.07
CA GLU A 27 -0.80 11.27 26.00
C GLU A 27 0.27 10.47 25.25
N ALA A 28 -0.09 9.78 24.17
CA ALA A 28 0.87 9.06 23.32
C ALA A 28 1.94 9.99 22.76
N ILE A 29 1.55 11.16 22.23
CA ILE A 29 2.48 12.18 21.73
C ILE A 29 3.42 12.61 22.84
N LYS A 30 2.91 12.94 24.04
CA LYS A 30 3.73 13.35 25.20
C LYS A 30 4.76 12.28 25.58
N LYS A 31 4.36 11.00 25.60
CA LYS A 31 5.28 9.89 25.90
C LYS A 31 6.37 9.74 24.86
N ILE A 32 6.04 9.87 23.57
CA ILE A 32 7.02 9.80 22.48
C ILE A 32 8.02 10.96 22.57
N ILE A 33 7.55 12.18 22.85
CA ILE A 33 8.46 13.31 23.02
C ILE A 33 9.40 13.10 24.21
N LYS A 34 8.88 12.64 25.34
CA LYS A 34 9.70 12.31 26.51
C LYS A 34 10.70 11.19 26.24
N TRP A 35 10.31 10.18 25.45
CA TRP A 35 11.22 9.13 25.01
C TRP A 35 12.36 9.69 24.15
N LEU A 36 12.07 10.63 23.22
CA LEU A 36 13.10 11.31 22.42
C LEU A 36 14.03 12.19 23.30
N GLU A 37 13.49 12.92 24.28
CA GLU A 37 14.28 13.70 25.25
C GLU A 37 15.23 12.83 26.08
N ASN A 38 14.84 11.58 26.36
CA ASN A 38 15.65 10.60 27.10
C ASN A 38 16.66 9.87 26.18
N GLY A 39 16.84 10.28 24.93
CA GLY A 39 17.82 9.72 24.02
C GLY A 39 17.32 8.56 23.14
N ALA A 40 16.06 8.12 23.31
CA ALA A 40 15.40 7.09 22.46
C ALA A 40 16.22 5.80 22.25
N GLU A 41 16.99 5.38 23.27
CA GLU A 41 17.89 4.22 23.19
C GLU A 41 17.15 2.89 22.93
N LYS A 42 15.90 2.79 23.44
CA LYS A 42 15.04 1.61 23.27
C LYS A 42 14.00 1.88 22.21
N PRO A 43 13.69 0.92 21.32
CA PRO A 43 12.55 1.07 20.42
C PRO A 43 11.26 1.30 21.20
N PHE A 44 10.38 2.16 20.67
CA PHE A 44 9.08 2.48 21.25
C PHE A 44 7.96 1.78 20.49
N ILE A 45 7.09 1.03 21.17
CA ILE A 45 5.89 0.41 20.59
C ILE A 45 4.65 1.16 21.03
N LEU A 46 3.93 1.70 20.05
CA LEU A 46 2.63 2.34 20.26
C LEU A 46 1.52 1.41 19.79
N ARG A 47 0.67 0.98 20.71
CA ARG A 47 -0.51 0.19 20.42
C ARG A 47 -1.77 1.03 20.59
N LEU A 48 -2.42 1.39 19.48
CA LEU A 48 -3.70 2.12 19.45
C LEU A 48 -4.62 1.55 18.38
N PRO A 49 -5.94 1.49 18.62
CA PRO A 49 -6.90 1.00 17.64
C PRO A 49 -6.82 1.73 16.30
N THR A 50 -7.33 1.09 15.23
CA THR A 50 -7.51 1.75 13.93
C THR A 50 -8.43 2.97 14.06
N GLY A 51 -8.15 4.05 13.33
CA GLY A 51 -8.95 5.28 13.40
C GLY A 51 -8.61 6.22 14.55
N TYR A 52 -7.70 5.85 15.45
CA TYR A 52 -7.31 6.70 16.60
C TYR A 52 -6.35 7.84 16.23
N GLY A 53 -5.96 7.96 14.97
CA GLY A 53 -5.09 9.04 14.49
C GLY A 53 -3.61 8.77 14.69
N LYS A 54 -3.14 7.52 14.61
CA LYS A 54 -1.73 7.12 14.69
C LYS A 54 -0.83 7.93 13.77
N THR A 55 -1.30 8.27 12.56
CA THR A 55 -0.54 9.09 11.59
C THR A 55 -0.07 10.42 12.19
N LEU A 56 -0.96 11.14 12.89
CA LEU A 56 -0.58 12.39 13.57
C LEU A 56 0.46 12.13 14.65
N ILE A 57 0.30 11.06 15.42
CA ILE A 57 1.25 10.71 16.49
C ILE A 57 2.64 10.48 15.93
N GLY A 58 2.74 9.70 14.83
CA GLY A 58 4.03 9.43 14.17
C GLY A 58 4.66 10.67 13.53
N LEU A 59 3.85 11.62 13.04
CA LEU A 59 4.32 12.88 12.46
C LEU A 59 4.63 13.96 13.49
N ALA A 60 4.05 13.92 14.69
CA ALA A 60 4.13 14.97 15.69
C ALA A 60 5.56 15.43 16.02
N PRO A 61 6.56 14.55 16.19
CA PRO A 61 7.93 14.97 16.43
C PRO A 61 8.52 15.81 15.29
N ALA A 62 8.28 15.39 14.03
CA ALA A 62 8.77 16.14 12.85
C ALA A 62 8.05 17.48 12.68
N LEU A 63 6.74 17.51 12.89
CA LEU A 63 5.95 18.75 12.85
C LEU A 63 6.46 19.76 13.90
N TYR A 64 6.77 19.28 15.11
CA TYR A 64 7.32 20.11 16.17
C TYR A 64 8.67 20.69 15.79
N GLN A 65 9.62 19.83 15.35
CA GLN A 65 10.95 20.28 14.95
C GLN A 65 10.88 21.30 13.80
N ALA A 66 10.04 21.05 12.81
CA ALA A 66 9.82 21.97 11.70
C ALA A 66 9.25 23.33 12.15
N ALA A 67 8.24 23.32 13.04
CA ALA A 67 7.62 24.53 13.55
C ALA A 67 8.57 25.38 14.40
N ARG A 68 9.48 24.74 15.13
CA ARG A 68 10.45 25.39 16.03
C ARG A 68 11.82 25.62 15.43
N GLU A 69 12.10 25.03 14.25
CA GLU A 69 13.41 25.09 13.60
C GLU A 69 14.54 24.47 14.45
N ASP A 70 14.18 23.48 15.23
CA ASP A 70 15.06 22.84 16.19
C ASP A 70 15.15 21.34 15.92
N TRP A 71 16.16 20.93 15.18
CA TRP A 71 16.42 19.57 14.73
C TRP A 71 17.32 18.78 15.70
N ARG A 72 17.08 18.89 17.00
CA ARG A 72 17.93 18.29 18.03
C ARG A 72 17.79 16.79 18.17
N TYR A 73 16.66 16.20 17.75
CA TYR A 73 16.39 14.78 17.96
C TYR A 73 16.77 13.92 16.75
N PHE A 74 16.53 14.43 15.56
CA PHE A 74 16.82 13.74 14.29
C PHE A 74 16.83 14.74 13.12
N GLY A 75 17.52 14.40 12.01
CA GLY A 75 17.63 15.24 10.83
C GLY A 75 16.48 15.11 9.83
N GLY A 76 15.68 14.04 9.92
CA GLY A 76 14.51 13.79 9.07
C GLY A 76 13.63 12.69 9.64
N LEU A 77 12.44 12.53 9.08
CA LEU A 77 11.49 11.46 9.44
C LEU A 77 11.36 10.48 8.28
N LEU A 78 11.55 9.19 8.55
CA LEU A 78 11.26 8.13 7.60
C LEU A 78 10.05 7.32 8.08
N TYR A 79 8.93 7.50 7.40
CA TYR A 79 7.64 6.86 7.71
C TYR A 79 7.43 5.66 6.79
N VAL A 80 7.41 4.45 7.34
CA VAL A 80 7.39 3.20 6.60
C VAL A 80 6.03 2.51 6.74
N LEU A 81 5.47 2.09 5.62
CA LEU A 81 4.10 1.58 5.51
C LEU A 81 4.03 0.30 4.68
N PRO A 82 3.04 -0.59 4.92
CA PRO A 82 2.94 -1.85 4.18
C PRO A 82 2.44 -1.70 2.75
N MET A 83 1.73 -0.62 2.43
CA MET A 83 1.04 -0.45 1.15
C MET A 83 1.25 0.93 0.53
N ARG A 84 1.33 0.97 -0.81
CA ARG A 84 1.50 2.20 -1.62
C ARG A 84 0.42 3.25 -1.35
N ALA A 85 -0.85 2.84 -1.28
CA ALA A 85 -1.96 3.76 -1.04
C ALA A 85 -1.86 4.49 0.31
N LEU A 86 -1.33 3.81 1.34
CA LEU A 86 -1.04 4.43 2.64
C LEU A 86 0.09 5.46 2.54
N CYS A 87 1.12 5.18 1.72
CA CYS A 87 2.23 6.10 1.52
C CYS A 87 1.72 7.44 0.97
N SER A 88 0.93 7.42 -0.10
CA SER A 88 0.38 8.64 -0.69
C SER A 88 -0.46 9.43 0.31
N GLN A 89 -1.32 8.76 1.07
CA GLN A 89 -2.14 9.44 2.10
C GLN A 89 -1.32 10.11 3.20
N VAL A 90 -0.29 9.42 3.70
CA VAL A 90 0.59 9.98 4.75
C VAL A 90 1.43 11.12 4.18
N ALA A 91 1.92 10.99 2.95
CA ALA A 91 2.66 12.05 2.28
C ALA A 91 1.80 13.30 2.07
N ASP A 92 0.55 13.15 1.62
CA ASP A 92 -0.38 14.26 1.41
C ASP A 92 -0.76 14.95 2.72
N LYS A 93 -1.07 14.18 3.77
CA LYS A 93 -1.29 14.73 5.12
C LYS A 93 -0.07 15.47 5.65
N SER A 94 1.13 14.93 5.41
CA SER A 94 2.38 15.58 5.81
C SER A 94 2.58 16.92 5.11
N ARG A 95 2.33 16.98 3.79
CA ARG A 95 2.37 18.23 3.01
C ARG A 95 1.36 19.25 3.52
N GLU A 96 0.11 18.82 3.75
CA GLU A 96 -0.96 19.68 4.25
C GLU A 96 -0.61 20.27 5.63
N TYR A 97 -0.16 19.46 6.58
CA TYR A 97 0.18 19.90 7.93
C TYR A 97 1.38 20.85 7.93
N LEU A 98 2.41 20.52 7.19
CA LEU A 98 3.61 21.36 7.09
C LEU A 98 3.32 22.66 6.35
N GLN A 99 2.52 22.66 5.30
CA GLN A 99 2.10 23.86 4.61
C GLN A 99 1.38 24.82 5.56
N ARG A 100 0.44 24.34 6.38
CA ARG A 100 -0.26 25.18 7.36
C ARG A 100 0.67 25.78 8.42
N LEU A 101 1.65 25.00 8.88
CA LEU A 101 2.61 25.45 9.90
C LEU A 101 3.61 26.46 9.38
N LEU A 102 3.97 26.42 8.09
CA LEU A 102 5.12 27.12 7.53
C LEU A 102 4.76 28.21 6.51
N THR A 103 3.49 28.33 6.10
CA THR A 103 3.05 29.35 5.11
C THR A 103 3.50 30.76 5.48
N ASP A 104 3.39 31.13 6.76
CA ASP A 104 3.76 32.46 7.23
C ASP A 104 5.28 32.66 7.45
N LYS A 105 6.06 31.57 7.36
CA LYS A 105 7.50 31.56 7.64
C LYS A 105 8.38 31.62 6.41
N GLY A 106 7.79 31.56 5.20
CA GLY A 106 8.53 31.63 3.92
C GLY A 106 9.49 30.45 3.68
N ARG A 107 9.23 29.29 4.27
CA ARG A 107 10.07 28.09 4.16
C ARG A 107 9.45 27.02 3.28
N SER A 108 10.30 26.35 2.51
CA SER A 108 9.97 25.13 1.78
C SER A 108 10.34 23.90 2.62
N PHE A 109 9.47 22.93 2.67
CA PHE A 109 9.67 21.62 3.30
C PHE A 109 9.62 20.54 2.24
N ILE A 110 10.49 19.52 2.33
CA ILE A 110 10.59 18.48 1.34
C ILE A 110 9.92 17.21 1.89
N VAL A 111 8.73 16.90 1.38
CA VAL A 111 8.05 15.63 1.60
C VAL A 111 8.18 14.78 0.35
N ARG A 112 8.80 13.62 0.47
CA ARG A 112 8.99 12.67 -0.63
C ARG A 112 8.33 11.34 -0.35
N GLU A 113 7.90 10.70 -1.43
CA GLU A 113 7.21 9.42 -1.42
C GLU A 113 8.01 8.42 -2.25
N PHE A 114 8.24 7.21 -1.68
CA PHE A 114 8.99 6.16 -2.34
C PHE A 114 8.26 4.82 -2.24
N HIS A 115 7.82 4.33 -3.37
CA HIS A 115 7.24 2.99 -3.54
C HIS A 115 7.40 2.52 -4.99
N GLY A 116 7.02 1.27 -5.31
CA GLY A 116 7.28 0.66 -6.60
C GLY A 116 6.66 1.35 -7.83
N ALA A 117 5.72 2.31 -7.63
CA ALA A 117 5.14 3.10 -8.71
C ALA A 117 5.79 4.49 -8.87
N VAL A 118 6.63 4.91 -7.91
CA VAL A 118 7.37 6.17 -8.00
C VAL A 118 8.77 5.87 -8.50
N PRO A 119 9.21 6.50 -9.59
CA PRO A 119 10.55 6.32 -10.12
C PRO A 119 11.62 6.71 -9.11
N PHE A 120 12.66 5.91 -9.00
CA PHE A 120 13.83 6.20 -8.17
C PHE A 120 14.74 7.32 -8.74
N SER A 121 14.20 8.20 -9.58
CA SER A 121 14.91 9.35 -10.12
C SER A 121 15.20 10.43 -9.07
N GLU A 122 14.41 10.44 -7.99
CA GLU A 122 14.62 11.35 -6.87
C GLU A 122 15.60 10.78 -5.85
N ARG A 123 16.37 11.68 -5.21
CA ARG A 123 17.27 11.28 -4.13
C ARG A 123 16.46 10.84 -2.93
N PHE A 124 16.84 9.72 -2.30
CA PHE A 124 16.25 9.23 -1.04
C PHE A 124 16.61 10.18 0.11
N SER A 125 16.06 11.39 0.09
CA SER A 125 16.29 12.45 1.06
C SER A 125 15.08 13.37 1.12
N GLY A 126 14.82 13.91 2.29
CA GLY A 126 13.72 14.83 2.54
C GLY A 126 13.59 15.08 4.04
N ASP A 127 12.81 16.07 4.42
CA ASP A 127 12.49 16.31 5.82
C ASP A 127 11.51 15.27 6.34
N VAL A 128 10.59 14.83 5.46
CA VAL A 128 9.72 13.66 5.66
C VAL A 128 9.81 12.78 4.42
N ILE A 129 10.20 11.54 4.62
CA ILE A 129 10.22 10.50 3.60
C ILE A 129 9.16 9.46 3.97
N VAL A 130 8.25 9.19 3.06
CA VAL A 130 7.23 8.14 3.22
C VAL A 130 7.55 7.01 2.25
N ALA A 131 7.71 5.79 2.76
CA ALA A 131 8.15 4.66 1.94
C ALA A 131 7.42 3.36 2.29
N THR A 132 7.38 2.42 1.34
CA THR A 132 6.96 1.04 1.65
C THR A 132 8.09 0.27 2.34
N TYR A 133 7.74 -0.80 3.07
CA TYR A 133 8.72 -1.69 3.71
C TYR A 133 9.74 -2.24 2.72
N ASP A 134 9.30 -2.60 1.50
CA ASP A 134 10.20 -3.08 0.45
C ASP A 134 11.26 -2.04 0.10
N VAL A 135 10.84 -0.79 -0.11
CA VAL A 135 11.75 0.31 -0.43
C VAL A 135 12.66 0.61 0.74
N PHE A 136 12.16 0.61 1.97
CA PHE A 136 12.95 0.81 3.17
C PHE A 136 14.09 -0.20 3.28
N VAL A 137 13.80 -1.50 3.16
CA VAL A 137 14.80 -2.55 3.23
C VAL A 137 15.76 -2.47 2.04
N TYR A 138 15.27 -2.23 0.82
CA TYR A 138 16.12 -2.09 -0.37
C TYR A 138 17.00 -0.85 -0.32
N ALA A 139 16.52 0.25 0.28
CA ALA A 139 17.31 1.46 0.51
C ALA A 139 18.47 1.17 1.46
N TYR A 140 18.20 0.49 2.59
CA TYR A 140 19.23 0.04 3.51
C TYR A 140 20.24 -0.91 2.83
N ALA A 141 19.73 -1.87 2.05
CA ALA A 141 20.54 -2.86 1.31
C ALA A 141 21.28 -2.27 0.09
N ARG A 142 21.24 -0.95 -0.15
CA ARG A 142 21.88 -0.28 -1.28
C ARG A 142 21.39 -0.78 -2.66
N LYS A 143 20.17 -1.29 -2.72
CA LYS A 143 19.57 -1.85 -3.94
C LYS A 143 18.82 -0.80 -4.78
N LEU A 144 18.73 0.45 -4.32
CA LEU A 144 18.04 1.54 -5.00
C LEU A 144 18.94 2.25 -6.05
N GLY A 145 19.36 1.54 -7.08
CA GLY A 145 20.01 2.15 -8.27
C GLY A 145 21.38 2.79 -7.99
N ALA A 146 21.65 3.95 -8.63
CA ALA A 146 23.00 4.56 -8.66
C ALA A 146 23.45 5.29 -7.38
N MET A 147 22.60 5.40 -6.36
CA MET A 147 22.87 6.18 -5.15
C MET A 147 23.13 5.29 -3.93
N LEU A 148 24.08 4.41 -4.04
CA LEU A 148 24.33 3.27 -3.15
C LEU A 148 24.44 3.60 -1.65
N ASP A 149 25.09 4.70 -1.29
CA ASP A 149 25.39 5.05 0.12
C ASP A 149 24.47 6.14 0.69
N TYR A 150 23.80 6.88 -0.15
CA TYR A 150 22.99 8.02 0.26
C TYR A 150 21.79 7.64 1.16
N PRO A 151 21.02 6.56 0.83
CA PRO A 151 19.91 6.14 1.67
C PRO A 151 20.35 5.73 3.09
N ALA A 152 21.48 5.04 3.24
CA ALA A 152 21.99 4.65 4.54
C ALA A 152 22.32 5.85 5.44
N GLY A 153 22.94 6.91 4.87
CA GLY A 153 23.19 8.17 5.56
C GLY A 153 21.89 8.86 5.99
N THR A 154 20.89 8.90 5.12
CA THR A 154 19.57 9.45 5.45
C THR A 154 18.90 8.68 6.59
N MET A 155 18.94 7.35 6.56
CA MET A 155 18.37 6.52 7.62
C MET A 155 19.07 6.72 8.96
N ALA A 156 20.41 6.79 8.96
CA ALA A 156 21.22 6.98 10.16
C ALA A 156 20.97 8.33 10.87
N THR A 157 20.42 9.31 10.18
CA THR A 157 20.10 10.63 10.72
C THR A 157 18.59 10.87 10.92
N SER A 158 17.76 9.90 10.60
CA SER A 158 16.29 10.01 10.67
C SER A 158 15.73 9.31 11.89
N MET A 159 14.54 9.73 12.32
CA MET A 159 13.65 8.90 13.13
C MET A 159 12.89 7.94 12.21
N ILE A 160 12.85 6.66 12.55
CA ILE A 160 12.12 5.64 11.79
C ILE A 160 10.76 5.39 12.45
N VAL A 161 9.69 5.57 11.67
CA VAL A 161 8.32 5.23 12.07
C VAL A 161 7.87 4.05 11.24
N LEU A 162 7.61 2.91 11.88
CA LEU A 162 7.06 1.72 11.25
C LEU A 162 5.57 1.63 11.58
N ASP A 163 4.71 1.71 10.58
CA ASP A 163 3.25 1.63 10.78
C ASP A 163 2.69 0.32 10.20
N GLU A 164 1.84 -0.35 10.99
CA GLU A 164 1.15 -1.59 10.65
C GLU A 164 2.09 -2.72 10.13
N ALA A 165 3.23 -2.94 10.79
CA ALA A 165 4.23 -3.95 10.40
C ALA A 165 3.66 -5.38 10.34
N GLN A 166 2.63 -5.71 11.14
CA GLN A 166 1.98 -7.03 11.11
C GLN A 166 1.31 -7.34 9.76
N MET A 167 1.00 -6.33 8.94
CA MET A 167 0.43 -6.54 7.60
C MET A 167 1.38 -7.12 6.57
N LEU A 168 2.64 -7.38 6.90
CA LEU A 168 3.57 -8.08 6.01
C LEU A 168 3.12 -9.52 5.76
N GLN A 169 2.44 -10.15 6.70
CA GLN A 169 1.77 -11.46 6.62
C GLN A 169 2.58 -12.55 5.90
N ASP A 170 3.86 -12.62 6.22
CA ASP A 170 4.80 -13.56 5.62
C ASP A 170 4.73 -14.91 6.32
N GLU A 171 4.30 -15.96 5.60
CA GLU A 171 4.15 -17.33 6.11
C GLU A 171 5.39 -17.90 6.79
N GLN A 172 6.54 -17.46 6.34
CA GLN A 172 7.82 -18.03 6.75
C GLN A 172 8.62 -17.13 7.70
N PHE A 173 8.04 -16.00 8.11
CA PHE A 173 8.71 -14.96 8.90
C PHE A 173 9.98 -14.40 8.26
N TYR A 174 10.22 -14.66 6.98
CA TYR A 174 11.42 -14.23 6.27
C TYR A 174 11.53 -12.68 6.23
N SER A 175 10.46 -12.00 5.82
CA SER A 175 10.43 -10.52 5.75
C SER A 175 10.59 -9.90 7.14
N TYR A 176 10.00 -10.51 8.17
CA TYR A 176 10.18 -10.06 9.56
C TYR A 176 11.60 -10.26 10.05
N THR A 177 12.23 -11.40 9.76
CA THR A 177 13.62 -11.68 10.13
C THR A 177 14.57 -10.70 9.45
N LEU A 178 14.36 -10.43 8.16
CA LEU A 178 15.17 -9.45 7.43
C LEU A 178 14.97 -8.02 7.97
N LEU A 179 13.73 -7.63 8.25
CA LEU A 179 13.42 -6.34 8.86
C LEU A 179 14.08 -6.21 10.24
N GLN A 180 14.05 -7.27 11.08
CA GLN A 180 14.72 -7.32 12.36
C GLN A 180 16.21 -6.96 12.25
N LYS A 181 16.92 -7.53 11.26
CA LYS A 181 18.35 -7.24 11.05
C LYS A 181 18.61 -5.77 10.70
N VAL A 182 17.73 -5.16 9.89
CA VAL A 182 17.81 -3.74 9.58
C VAL A 182 17.56 -2.88 10.83
N LEU A 183 16.53 -3.23 11.62
CA LEU A 183 16.19 -2.49 12.83
C LEU A 183 17.27 -2.60 13.92
N GLU A 184 17.88 -3.78 14.07
CA GLU A 184 18.99 -4.00 14.99
C GLU A 184 20.18 -3.08 14.66
N ALA A 185 20.61 -3.06 13.39
CA ALA A 185 21.72 -2.22 12.94
C ALA A 185 21.41 -0.70 13.09
N LEU A 186 20.18 -0.27 12.80
CA LEU A 186 19.76 1.12 12.97
C LEU A 186 19.74 1.51 14.46
N ARG A 187 19.23 0.64 15.34
CA ARG A 187 19.23 0.84 16.78
C ARG A 187 20.65 0.95 17.34
N GLU A 188 21.56 0.06 16.94
CA GLU A 188 22.98 0.12 17.32
C GLU A 188 23.66 1.41 16.87
N SER A 189 23.15 2.00 15.78
CA SER A 189 23.61 3.31 15.29
C SER A 189 22.94 4.50 16.00
N GLY A 190 22.13 4.25 17.04
CA GLY A 190 21.43 5.30 17.82
C GLY A 190 20.22 5.90 17.11
N VAL A 191 19.66 5.24 16.10
CA VAL A 191 18.49 5.71 15.35
C VAL A 191 17.21 5.48 16.17
N PRO A 192 16.38 6.52 16.44
CA PRO A 192 15.11 6.36 17.11
C PRO A 192 14.13 5.53 16.27
N ILE A 193 13.56 4.46 16.85
CA ILE A 193 12.62 3.56 16.18
C ILE A 193 11.29 3.56 16.92
N LEU A 194 10.22 3.99 16.24
CA LEU A 194 8.82 3.96 16.69
C LEU A 194 8.03 2.97 15.86
N LEU A 195 7.50 1.91 16.46
CA LEU A 195 6.56 1.00 15.82
C LEU A 195 5.14 1.31 16.27
N MET A 196 4.25 1.55 15.31
CA MET A 196 2.84 1.85 15.57
C MET A 196 1.96 0.76 14.96
N THR A 197 0.94 0.33 15.71
CA THR A 197 0.04 -0.72 15.26
C THR A 197 -1.26 -0.72 16.06
N ALA A 198 -2.33 -1.23 15.47
CA ALA A 198 -3.53 -1.58 16.22
C ALA A 198 -3.37 -2.97 16.88
N THR A 199 -2.71 -3.89 16.21
CA THR A 199 -2.63 -5.30 16.58
C THR A 199 -1.23 -5.82 16.27
N LEU A 200 -0.41 -6.07 17.27
CA LEU A 200 0.90 -6.69 17.10
C LEU A 200 0.92 -8.03 17.81
N PRO A 201 0.84 -9.15 17.09
CA PRO A 201 0.99 -10.46 17.69
C PRO A 201 2.30 -10.56 18.46
N ARG A 202 2.23 -11.15 19.66
CA ARG A 202 3.41 -11.32 20.52
C ARG A 202 4.55 -12.01 19.78
N ARG A 203 4.24 -13.03 18.99
CA ARG A 203 5.24 -13.75 18.19
C ARG A 203 5.94 -12.86 17.16
N ILE A 204 5.22 -11.99 16.46
CA ILE A 204 5.83 -11.03 15.52
C ILE A 204 6.72 -10.03 16.27
N LYS A 205 6.25 -9.55 17.43
CA LYS A 205 7.05 -8.68 18.30
C LYS A 205 8.38 -9.35 18.71
N GLU A 206 8.34 -10.61 19.12
CA GLU A 206 9.52 -11.39 19.50
C GLU A 206 10.48 -11.61 18.33
N VAL A 207 9.98 -11.76 17.11
CA VAL A 207 10.83 -11.87 15.91
C VAL A 207 11.48 -10.53 15.56
N LEU A 208 10.72 -9.43 15.61
CA LEU A 208 11.23 -8.09 15.24
C LEU A 208 12.22 -7.53 16.27
N PHE A 209 12.04 -7.87 17.54
CA PHE A 209 12.82 -7.32 18.65
C PHE A 209 13.25 -8.43 19.63
N PRO A 210 14.06 -9.41 19.17
CA PRO A 210 14.49 -10.51 20.00
C PRO A 210 15.36 -9.99 21.16
N ASP A 211 15.03 -10.40 22.38
CA ASP A 211 15.78 -10.09 23.61
C ASP A 211 16.05 -8.59 23.86
N MET A 212 15.26 -7.70 23.19
CA MET A 212 15.39 -6.26 23.35
C MET A 212 14.45 -5.72 24.44
N GLU A 213 14.99 -4.82 25.24
CA GLU A 213 14.15 -3.97 26.08
C GLU A 213 13.40 -2.93 25.22
N LEU A 214 12.11 -2.78 25.45
CA LEU A 214 11.23 -1.91 24.67
C LEU A 214 10.52 -0.91 25.59
N GLU A 215 10.22 0.27 25.09
CA GLU A 215 9.22 1.15 25.69
C GLU A 215 7.88 0.91 25.00
N GLU A 216 6.81 0.85 25.77
CA GLU A 216 5.47 0.55 25.25
C GLU A 216 4.41 1.51 25.79
N PHE A 217 3.49 1.90 24.91
CA PHE A 217 2.25 2.54 25.28
C PHE A 217 1.08 1.77 24.68
N SER A 218 0.21 1.28 25.58
CA SER A 218 -1.03 0.59 25.24
C SER A 218 -2.10 1.00 26.24
N PRO A 219 -3.16 1.69 25.83
CA PRO A 219 -4.24 2.05 26.73
C PRO A 219 -5.08 0.81 27.11
N SER A 220 -5.70 0.84 28.26
CA SER A 220 -6.68 -0.16 28.67
C SER A 220 -8.00 0.01 27.91
N SER A 221 -8.78 -1.07 27.80
CA SER A 221 -10.14 -1.01 27.22
C SER A 221 -11.03 0.02 27.93
N GLY A 222 -10.89 0.19 29.25
CA GLY A 222 -11.65 1.17 30.02
C GLY A 222 -11.31 2.63 29.66
N GLU A 223 -10.05 2.93 29.32
CA GLU A 223 -9.62 4.25 28.85
C GLU A 223 -10.17 4.53 27.45
N LEU A 224 -10.06 3.57 26.53
CA LEU A 224 -10.60 3.67 25.18
C LEU A 224 -12.12 3.84 25.17
N ALA A 225 -12.84 3.11 26.01
CA ALA A 225 -14.31 3.21 26.12
C ALA A 225 -14.78 4.59 26.58
N ARG A 226 -14.00 5.30 27.38
CA ARG A 226 -14.34 6.66 27.85
C ARG A 226 -14.30 7.70 26.72
N GLU A 227 -13.48 7.48 25.70
CA GLU A 227 -13.30 8.48 24.64
C GLU A 227 -14.32 8.37 23.51
N ARG A 228 -15.01 7.25 23.35
CA ARG A 228 -16.07 6.99 22.35
C ARG A 228 -15.75 7.58 20.96
N PHE A 229 -14.59 7.24 20.42
CA PHE A 229 -14.16 7.76 19.11
C PHE A 229 -14.76 6.98 17.92
N LYS A 230 -15.41 5.86 18.18
CA LYS A 230 -16.09 4.99 17.20
C LYS A 230 -17.58 4.94 17.43
N GLY A 231 -18.33 4.50 16.40
CA GLY A 231 -19.69 3.99 16.52
C GLY A 231 -19.75 2.64 17.25
N ILE A 232 -20.89 2.02 17.21
CA ILE A 232 -21.15 0.77 17.95
C ILE A 232 -21.42 -0.36 16.98
N VAL A 233 -20.55 -1.34 16.91
CA VAL A 233 -20.88 -2.63 16.30
C VAL A 233 -21.82 -3.36 17.23
N LYS A 234 -23.09 -3.45 16.85
CA LYS A 234 -24.17 -4.02 17.69
C LYS A 234 -24.04 -5.53 17.84
N GLU A 235 -23.62 -6.18 16.75
CA GLU A 235 -23.54 -7.63 16.70
C GLU A 235 -22.47 -8.07 15.69
N VAL A 236 -21.73 -9.11 16.04
CA VAL A 236 -20.87 -9.87 15.15
C VAL A 236 -21.42 -11.30 15.06
N ARG A 237 -21.63 -11.78 13.84
CA ARG A 237 -22.14 -13.12 13.56
C ARG A 237 -21.16 -13.93 12.74
N TYR A 238 -21.13 -15.21 12.96
CA TYR A 238 -20.41 -16.17 12.14
C TYR A 238 -21.37 -17.16 11.51
N GLU A 239 -21.39 -17.20 10.17
CA GLU A 239 -22.21 -18.08 9.38
C GLU A 239 -21.38 -19.28 8.88
N GLU A 240 -21.33 -20.33 9.70
CA GLU A 240 -20.47 -21.50 9.51
C GLU A 240 -20.66 -22.24 8.18
N ASN A 241 -21.89 -22.26 7.64
CA ASN A 241 -22.23 -23.05 6.46
C ASN A 241 -22.61 -22.20 5.25
N SER A 242 -22.30 -20.91 5.29
CA SER A 242 -22.73 -19.97 4.27
C SER A 242 -21.54 -19.31 3.61
N LEU A 243 -21.55 -19.26 2.29
CA LEU A 243 -20.66 -18.44 1.48
C LEU A 243 -21.37 -17.12 1.13
N ILE A 244 -20.59 -16.07 0.87
CA ILE A 244 -21.17 -14.82 0.40
C ILE A 244 -21.82 -15.02 -0.97
N ASP A 245 -23.11 -14.71 -1.04
CA ASP A 245 -23.89 -14.58 -2.27
C ASP A 245 -24.93 -13.46 -2.13
N VAL A 246 -25.71 -13.24 -3.18
CA VAL A 246 -26.74 -12.18 -3.17
C VAL A 246 -27.84 -12.47 -2.15
N GLY A 247 -28.21 -13.75 -1.95
CA GLY A 247 -29.25 -14.16 -1.01
C GLY A 247 -28.92 -13.79 0.42
N ILE A 248 -27.73 -14.20 0.89
CA ILE A 248 -27.29 -13.89 2.25
C ILE A 248 -27.19 -12.38 2.48
N VAL A 249 -26.82 -11.60 1.46
CA VAL A 249 -26.76 -10.12 1.59
C VAL A 249 -28.16 -9.54 1.77
N LYS A 250 -29.16 -10.01 1.00
CA LYS A 250 -30.58 -9.59 1.17
C LYS A 250 -31.10 -9.91 2.57
N ASP A 251 -30.85 -11.12 3.06
CA ASP A 251 -31.26 -11.55 4.40
C ASP A 251 -30.67 -10.65 5.50
N TYR A 252 -29.40 -10.24 5.33
CA TYR A 252 -28.74 -9.36 6.31
C TYR A 252 -29.13 -7.89 6.17
N ILE A 253 -29.56 -7.42 5.01
CA ILE A 253 -30.21 -6.10 4.85
C ILE A 253 -31.50 -6.06 5.65
N GLU A 254 -32.35 -7.08 5.54
CA GLU A 254 -33.59 -7.18 6.34
C GLU A 254 -33.29 -7.24 7.83
N LYS A 255 -32.34 -8.06 8.24
CA LYS A 255 -31.94 -8.20 9.65
C LYS A 255 -31.40 -6.91 10.23
N TYR A 256 -30.61 -6.15 9.45
CA TYR A 256 -30.15 -4.83 9.87
C TYR A 256 -31.33 -3.88 10.05
N ARG A 257 -32.29 -3.89 9.11
CA ARG A 257 -33.52 -3.09 9.20
C ARG A 257 -34.36 -3.46 10.42
N GLU A 258 -34.50 -4.75 10.75
CA GLU A 258 -35.19 -5.19 11.97
C GLU A 258 -34.50 -4.69 13.26
N MET A 259 -33.17 -4.66 13.26
CA MET A 259 -32.36 -4.23 14.40
C MET A 259 -32.35 -2.71 14.62
N THR A 260 -32.37 -1.92 13.54
CA THR A 260 -32.16 -0.47 13.58
C THR A 260 -33.41 0.34 13.24
N GLY A 261 -34.39 -0.25 12.54
CA GLY A 261 -35.57 0.42 12.00
C GLY A 261 -35.38 1.02 10.62
N GLU A 262 -34.15 1.01 10.05
CA GLU A 262 -33.79 1.61 8.77
C GLU A 262 -32.96 0.63 7.92
N ASN A 263 -33.00 0.80 6.59
CA ASN A 263 -32.10 0.07 5.71
C ASN A 263 -30.65 0.54 5.89
N PRO A 264 -29.65 -0.36 5.78
CA PRO A 264 -28.27 0.06 5.80
C PRO A 264 -27.99 0.94 4.57
N ARG A 265 -27.41 2.12 4.79
CA ARG A 265 -27.03 3.03 3.71
C ARG A 265 -25.72 2.61 3.05
N THR A 266 -24.84 2.01 3.82
CA THR A 266 -23.50 1.61 3.36
C THR A 266 -23.24 0.15 3.69
N ILE A 267 -23.04 -0.67 2.66
CA ILE A 267 -22.82 -2.11 2.77
C ILE A 267 -21.46 -2.45 2.18
N PHE A 268 -20.58 -3.03 2.98
CA PHE A 268 -19.29 -3.55 2.48
C PHE A 268 -19.31 -5.06 2.44
N ILE A 269 -18.87 -5.61 1.32
CA ILE A 269 -18.73 -7.05 1.11
C ILE A 269 -17.28 -7.33 0.79
N VAL A 270 -16.56 -8.01 1.73
CA VAL A 270 -15.10 -8.16 1.65
C VAL A 270 -14.74 -9.59 1.32
N PHE A 271 -14.04 -9.75 0.21
CA PHE A 271 -13.56 -11.03 -0.31
C PHE A 271 -12.05 -11.17 -0.14
N ASN A 272 -11.58 -12.40 0.01
CA ASN A 272 -10.16 -12.70 0.08
C ASN A 272 -9.49 -12.65 -1.29
N THR A 273 -10.21 -12.98 -2.37
CA THR A 273 -9.66 -13.01 -3.73
C THR A 273 -10.47 -12.18 -4.72
N VAL A 274 -9.78 -11.58 -5.68
CA VAL A 274 -10.43 -10.83 -6.77
C VAL A 274 -11.34 -11.73 -7.61
N LYS A 275 -10.96 -13.00 -7.79
CA LYS A 275 -11.76 -13.97 -8.54
C LYS A 275 -13.15 -14.13 -7.91
N ARG A 276 -13.19 -14.37 -6.61
CA ARG A 276 -14.44 -14.57 -5.87
C ARG A 276 -15.29 -13.30 -5.87
N LEU A 277 -14.65 -12.15 -5.67
CA LEU A 277 -15.32 -10.83 -5.77
C LEU A 277 -16.04 -10.69 -7.12
N LEU A 278 -15.35 -10.92 -8.24
CA LEU A 278 -15.90 -10.74 -9.59
C LEU A 278 -17.02 -11.74 -9.91
N GLU A 279 -16.94 -12.98 -9.42
CA GLU A 279 -18.01 -13.97 -9.55
C GLU A 279 -19.30 -13.49 -8.89
N VAL A 280 -19.20 -12.94 -7.70
CA VAL A 280 -20.35 -12.42 -6.94
C VAL A 280 -20.84 -11.11 -7.52
N TRP A 281 -19.91 -10.19 -7.88
CA TRP A 281 -20.26 -8.90 -8.51
C TRP A 281 -21.10 -9.06 -9.77
N LYS A 282 -20.78 -10.02 -10.66
CA LYS A 282 -21.61 -10.31 -11.84
C LYS A 282 -23.05 -10.66 -11.49
N LYS A 283 -23.24 -11.47 -10.44
CA LYS A 283 -24.60 -11.83 -9.96
C LYS A 283 -25.34 -10.62 -9.40
N PHE A 284 -24.65 -9.71 -8.69
CA PHE A 284 -25.24 -8.46 -8.20
C PHE A 284 -25.72 -7.58 -9.34
N MET A 285 -24.95 -7.46 -10.44
CA MET A 285 -25.33 -6.67 -11.60
C MET A 285 -26.56 -7.22 -12.36
N GLU A 286 -26.90 -8.49 -12.16
CA GLU A 286 -28.12 -9.13 -12.70
C GLU A 286 -29.34 -8.91 -11.81
N GLU A 287 -29.17 -8.50 -10.55
CA GLU A 287 -30.22 -8.28 -9.56
C GLU A 287 -30.87 -6.89 -9.68
N GLY A 288 -31.87 -6.77 -10.55
CA GLY A 288 -32.48 -5.50 -10.90
C GLY A 288 -33.10 -4.71 -9.75
N GLU A 289 -33.46 -5.33 -8.63
CA GLU A 289 -33.97 -4.63 -7.44
C GLU A 289 -32.84 -3.96 -6.66
N LEU A 290 -31.76 -4.69 -6.36
CA LEU A 290 -30.61 -4.15 -5.64
C LEU A 290 -29.90 -3.06 -6.44
N VAL A 291 -29.75 -3.23 -7.76
CA VAL A 291 -29.13 -2.20 -8.64
C VAL A 291 -29.93 -0.90 -8.69
N ARG A 292 -31.25 -0.95 -8.51
CA ARG A 292 -32.10 0.25 -8.43
C ARG A 292 -32.01 0.93 -7.08
N GLN A 293 -31.92 0.14 -6.01
CA GLN A 293 -31.89 0.69 -4.65
C GLN A 293 -30.50 1.14 -4.25
N TYR A 294 -29.46 0.37 -4.60
CA TYR A 294 -28.09 0.61 -4.22
C TYR A 294 -27.18 0.85 -5.43
N ARG A 295 -26.31 1.84 -5.30
CA ARG A 295 -25.17 1.97 -6.19
C ARG A 295 -24.20 0.81 -5.92
N ILE A 296 -23.85 0.01 -6.94
CA ILE A 296 -22.98 -1.16 -6.79
C ILE A 296 -21.60 -0.83 -7.35
N GLU A 297 -20.60 -0.88 -6.49
CA GLU A 297 -19.21 -0.59 -6.85
C GLU A 297 -18.29 -1.75 -6.44
N CYS A 298 -17.19 -1.92 -7.19
CA CYS A 298 -16.12 -2.85 -6.82
C CYS A 298 -14.78 -2.14 -6.67
N LEU A 299 -13.95 -2.62 -5.71
CA LEU A 299 -12.64 -2.06 -5.41
C LEU A 299 -11.63 -3.17 -5.11
N HIS A 300 -10.62 -3.33 -5.98
CA HIS A 300 -9.63 -4.39 -5.83
C HIS A 300 -8.28 -4.06 -6.50
N GLY A 301 -7.23 -4.84 -6.16
CA GLY A 301 -5.86 -4.59 -6.58
C GLY A 301 -5.57 -4.76 -8.09
N LYS A 302 -6.47 -5.41 -8.86
CA LYS A 302 -6.30 -5.60 -10.31
C LYS A 302 -6.86 -4.45 -11.16
N GLN A 303 -7.39 -3.39 -10.54
CA GLN A 303 -7.81 -2.17 -11.22
C GLN A 303 -6.63 -1.22 -11.41
N LYS A 304 -6.69 -0.38 -12.46
CA LYS A 304 -5.71 0.69 -12.66
C LYS A 304 -5.67 1.65 -11.47
N ASN A 305 -4.51 2.23 -11.21
CA ASN A 305 -4.36 3.15 -10.07
C ASN A 305 -5.29 4.37 -10.18
N ILE A 306 -5.49 4.91 -11.40
CA ILE A 306 -6.42 6.03 -11.62
C ILE A 306 -7.85 5.66 -11.25
N GLU A 307 -8.34 4.48 -11.63
CA GLU A 307 -9.69 4.02 -11.29
C GLU A 307 -9.87 3.87 -9.79
N ARG A 308 -8.90 3.22 -9.11
CA ARG A 308 -8.93 3.07 -7.66
C ARG A 308 -8.95 4.42 -6.96
N ARG A 309 -8.10 5.38 -7.39
CA ARG A 309 -8.01 6.70 -6.81
C ARG A 309 -9.34 7.46 -6.93
N VAL A 310 -9.93 7.49 -8.11
CA VAL A 310 -11.21 8.16 -8.34
C VAL A 310 -12.35 7.50 -7.57
N LYS A 311 -12.40 6.16 -7.56
CA LYS A 311 -13.39 5.42 -6.76
C LYS A 311 -13.25 5.71 -5.26
N VAL A 312 -12.03 5.71 -4.73
CA VAL A 312 -11.80 6.04 -3.32
C VAL A 312 -12.26 7.46 -3.01
N GLN A 313 -11.94 8.45 -3.84
CA GLN A 313 -12.42 9.83 -3.66
C GLN A 313 -13.95 9.92 -3.68
N MET A 314 -14.63 9.19 -4.54
CA MET A 314 -16.07 9.10 -4.58
C MET A 314 -16.63 8.42 -3.32
N LEU A 315 -16.03 7.29 -2.90
CA LEU A 315 -16.42 6.57 -1.69
C LEU A 315 -16.23 7.42 -0.43
N GLU A 316 -15.16 8.19 -0.34
CA GLU A 316 -14.92 9.11 0.78
C GLU A 316 -16.03 10.18 0.90
N LYS A 317 -16.60 10.64 -0.21
CA LYS A 317 -17.75 11.55 -0.21
C LYS A 317 -19.06 10.87 0.24
N ILE A 318 -19.19 9.56 0.04
CA ILE A 318 -20.42 8.79 0.39
C ILE A 318 -20.34 8.27 1.82
N CYS A 319 -19.24 7.60 2.17
CA CYS A 319 -19.09 6.83 3.41
C CYS A 319 -17.76 7.12 4.15
N GLY A 320 -17.09 8.22 3.82
CA GLY A 320 -15.92 8.72 4.55
C GLY A 320 -16.30 9.50 5.82
N ASP A 321 -15.42 10.42 6.24
CA ASP A 321 -15.63 11.28 7.39
C ASP A 321 -16.99 12.02 7.29
N PRO A 322 -17.89 11.88 8.29
CA PRO A 322 -19.21 12.49 8.26
C PRO A 322 -19.22 14.00 7.95
N SER A 323 -18.18 14.72 8.39
CA SER A 323 -18.05 16.17 8.13
C SER A 323 -17.74 16.53 6.67
N LYS A 324 -17.36 15.54 5.86
CA LYS A 324 -16.96 15.68 4.45
C LYS A 324 -17.89 14.95 3.48
N ARG A 325 -18.90 14.25 4.00
CA ARG A 325 -19.87 13.54 3.16
C ARG A 325 -20.69 14.50 2.33
N ASP A 326 -20.92 14.12 1.08
CA ASP A 326 -21.76 14.82 0.13
C ASP A 326 -23.07 14.04 -0.04
N PRO A 327 -24.22 14.60 0.40
CA PRO A 327 -25.51 13.94 0.26
C PRO A 327 -25.87 13.58 -1.19
N ASP A 328 -25.40 14.38 -2.15
CA ASP A 328 -25.71 14.22 -3.56
C ASP A 328 -24.82 13.20 -4.27
N ALA A 329 -23.76 12.70 -3.61
CA ALA A 329 -22.80 11.75 -4.19
C ALA A 329 -23.41 10.37 -4.55
N LEU A 330 -24.53 10.00 -3.93
CA LEU A 330 -25.28 8.77 -4.25
C LEU A 330 -26.17 8.91 -5.49
N GLY A 331 -26.49 10.13 -5.94
CA GLY A 331 -27.44 10.37 -7.02
C GLY A 331 -28.84 9.90 -6.65
N GLU A 332 -29.45 9.05 -7.48
CA GLU A 332 -30.81 8.52 -7.27
C GLU A 332 -30.88 7.30 -6.34
N HIS A 333 -29.74 6.77 -5.88
CA HIS A 333 -29.69 5.58 -5.04
C HIS A 333 -29.88 5.90 -3.54
N GLU A 334 -30.50 4.97 -2.82
CA GLU A 334 -30.69 5.06 -1.36
C GLU A 334 -29.41 4.79 -0.58
N GLY A 335 -28.51 4.00 -1.16
CA GLY A 335 -27.25 3.60 -0.52
C GLY A 335 -26.22 3.05 -1.51
N ILE A 336 -25.16 2.49 -0.96
CA ILE A 336 -24.08 1.89 -1.74
C ILE A 336 -23.75 0.48 -1.23
N ILE A 337 -23.51 -0.44 -2.17
CA ILE A 337 -22.89 -1.76 -1.92
C ILE A 337 -21.50 -1.73 -2.53
N LEU A 338 -20.48 -1.83 -1.69
CA LEU A 338 -19.09 -1.93 -2.09
C LEU A 338 -18.60 -3.37 -1.95
N LEU A 339 -18.29 -4.02 -3.09
CA LEU A 339 -17.57 -5.29 -3.10
C LEU A 339 -16.07 -4.99 -3.16
N ALA A 340 -15.30 -5.46 -2.19
CA ALA A 340 -13.89 -5.16 -2.11
C ALA A 340 -13.04 -6.36 -1.71
N THR A 341 -11.73 -6.28 -1.95
CA THR A 341 -10.74 -7.18 -1.35
C THR A 341 -10.06 -6.51 -0.16
N GLN A 342 -8.90 -7.00 0.26
CA GLN A 342 -8.11 -6.45 1.37
C GLN A 342 -7.78 -4.95 1.24
N VAL A 343 -8.02 -4.34 0.09
CA VAL A 343 -7.80 -2.89 -0.13
C VAL A 343 -8.57 -1.99 0.83
N VAL A 344 -9.65 -2.49 1.45
CA VAL A 344 -10.43 -1.75 2.46
C VAL A 344 -9.88 -1.90 3.88
N GLU A 345 -8.99 -2.86 4.14
CA GLU A 345 -8.43 -3.10 5.48
C GLU A 345 -7.57 -1.94 5.94
N ALA A 346 -6.81 -1.36 5.02
CA ALA A 346 -5.90 -0.26 5.33
C ALA A 346 -5.90 0.82 4.23
N GLY A 347 -5.52 2.03 4.58
CA GLY A 347 -5.30 3.11 3.62
C GLY A 347 -6.53 3.88 3.17
N ILE A 348 -7.74 3.50 3.60
CA ILE A 348 -8.96 4.19 3.19
C ILE A 348 -9.80 4.49 4.42
N ASP A 349 -10.27 5.73 4.55
CA ASP A 349 -11.02 6.21 5.73
C ASP A 349 -12.53 6.12 5.48
N LEU A 350 -13.01 4.88 5.28
CA LEU A 350 -14.41 4.58 4.98
C LEU A 350 -15.09 3.87 6.15
N SER A 351 -16.43 3.99 6.21
CA SER A 351 -17.29 3.31 7.18
C SER A 351 -18.49 2.66 6.52
N CYS A 352 -18.94 1.54 7.07
CA CYS A 352 -20.19 0.90 6.67
C CYS A 352 -21.11 0.59 7.85
N ASP A 353 -22.40 0.48 7.53
CA ASP A 353 -23.45 0.07 8.46
C ASP A 353 -23.53 -1.45 8.55
N LEU A 354 -23.44 -2.11 7.40
CA LEU A 354 -23.45 -3.56 7.29
C LEU A 354 -22.17 -4.05 6.60
N MET A 355 -21.47 -4.98 7.23
CA MET A 355 -20.32 -5.64 6.64
C MET A 355 -20.54 -7.14 6.57
N LEU A 356 -20.36 -7.70 5.37
CA LEU A 356 -20.19 -9.15 5.20
C LEU A 356 -18.73 -9.40 4.79
N THR A 357 -18.07 -10.34 5.43
CA THR A 357 -16.67 -10.64 5.13
C THR A 357 -16.44 -12.13 5.08
N GLU A 358 -15.67 -12.57 4.10
CA GLU A 358 -15.11 -13.93 4.11
C GLU A 358 -14.19 -14.12 5.31
N LEU A 359 -14.17 -15.35 5.86
CA LEU A 359 -13.24 -15.76 6.90
C LEU A 359 -11.79 -15.53 6.46
N ALA A 360 -11.00 -14.95 7.33
CA ALA A 360 -9.60 -14.59 7.11
C ALA A 360 -8.83 -14.73 8.44
N PRO A 361 -7.50 -14.54 8.46
CA PRO A 361 -6.77 -14.39 9.72
C PRO A 361 -7.39 -13.34 10.64
N LEU A 362 -7.33 -13.58 11.95
CA LEU A 362 -7.99 -12.71 12.94
C LEU A 362 -7.56 -11.25 12.86
N ASP A 363 -6.31 -10.98 12.58
CA ASP A 363 -5.80 -9.62 12.41
C ASP A 363 -6.45 -8.90 11.20
N SER A 364 -6.66 -9.59 10.08
CA SER A 364 -7.41 -9.07 8.93
C SER A 364 -8.89 -8.83 9.29
N ILE A 365 -9.54 -9.78 9.96
CA ILE A 365 -10.93 -9.60 10.42
C ILE A 365 -11.06 -8.39 11.33
N VAL A 366 -10.14 -8.19 12.26
CA VAL A 366 -10.12 -7.03 13.18
C VAL A 366 -9.96 -5.71 12.40
N GLN A 367 -9.12 -5.68 11.38
CA GLN A 367 -8.96 -4.50 10.54
C GLN A 367 -10.22 -4.20 9.73
N ARG A 368 -10.91 -5.24 9.21
CA ARG A 368 -12.22 -5.13 8.56
C ARG A 368 -13.27 -4.63 9.55
N THR A 369 -13.34 -5.20 10.76
CA THR A 369 -14.22 -4.74 11.83
C THR A 369 -14.02 -3.26 12.14
N GLY A 370 -12.79 -2.76 12.06
CA GLY A 370 -12.47 -1.34 12.19
C GLY A 370 -13.04 -0.42 11.11
N ARG A 371 -13.70 -0.97 10.07
CA ARG A 371 -14.44 -0.24 9.04
C ARG A 371 -15.96 -0.29 9.23
N CYS A 372 -16.45 -1.13 10.12
CA CYS A 372 -17.86 -1.20 10.47
C CYS A 372 -18.14 -0.25 11.63
N ALA A 373 -19.13 0.63 11.50
CA ALA A 373 -19.43 1.70 12.45
C ALA A 373 -18.18 2.46 12.91
N ARG A 374 -17.40 2.96 11.96
CA ARG A 374 -16.09 3.58 12.21
C ARG A 374 -16.19 4.93 12.90
N PHE A 375 -17.25 5.69 12.62
CA PHE A 375 -17.43 7.04 13.13
C PHE A 375 -18.45 7.08 14.26
N ARG A 376 -18.41 8.14 15.07
CA ARG A 376 -19.39 8.34 16.15
C ARG A 376 -20.83 8.29 15.62
N GLU A 377 -21.75 7.83 16.46
CA GLU A 377 -23.18 7.75 16.19
C GLU A 377 -23.59 6.70 15.14
N GLU A 378 -22.65 6.02 14.51
CA GLU A 378 -22.96 4.92 13.59
C GLU A 378 -23.27 3.63 14.36
N ASN A 379 -24.14 2.81 13.76
CA ASN A 379 -24.43 1.46 14.25
C ASN A 379 -23.97 0.47 13.17
N GLY A 380 -23.39 -0.64 13.58
CA GLY A 380 -22.87 -1.62 12.64
C GLY A 380 -23.33 -3.04 12.94
N LEU A 381 -23.45 -3.83 11.87
CA LEU A 381 -23.61 -5.28 11.90
C LEU A 381 -22.50 -5.91 11.09
N LEU A 382 -21.73 -6.82 11.69
CA LEU A 382 -20.66 -7.56 11.02
C LEU A 382 -21.04 -9.03 10.90
N VAL A 383 -20.87 -9.59 9.69
CA VAL A 383 -21.11 -10.97 9.38
C VAL A 383 -19.85 -11.60 8.79
N ILE A 384 -19.36 -12.65 9.43
CA ILE A 384 -18.23 -13.45 8.93
C ILE A 384 -18.82 -14.71 8.30
N THR A 385 -18.45 -15.03 7.07
CA THR A 385 -18.90 -16.22 6.35
C THR A 385 -17.76 -17.20 6.13
N GLU A 386 -18.07 -18.43 5.81
CA GLU A 386 -17.08 -19.43 5.39
C GLU A 386 -16.47 -19.09 4.02
N ILE A 387 -15.41 -19.82 3.67
CA ILE A 387 -14.64 -19.72 2.44
C ILE A 387 -14.48 -21.08 1.79
N GLU A 388 -14.37 -21.12 0.47
CA GLU A 388 -14.04 -22.33 -0.29
C GLU A 388 -12.54 -22.64 -0.30
N ASN A 389 -11.71 -21.58 -0.27
CA ASN A 389 -10.26 -21.65 -0.39
C ASN A 389 -9.63 -20.58 0.52
N PRO A 390 -8.62 -20.93 1.35
CA PRO A 390 -7.94 -19.99 2.24
C PRO A 390 -7.14 -18.91 1.52
N GLU A 391 -6.79 -19.07 0.22
CA GLU A 391 -6.01 -18.09 -0.53
C GLU A 391 -6.53 -16.64 -0.37
N PRO A 392 -5.62 -15.65 -0.25
CA PRO A 392 -4.16 -15.72 -0.32
C PRO A 392 -3.48 -15.97 1.03
N TYR A 393 -4.20 -16.36 2.05
CA TYR A 393 -3.68 -16.53 3.40
C TYR A 393 -3.16 -17.93 3.68
N PRO A 394 -2.24 -18.08 4.66
CA PRO A 394 -1.81 -19.39 5.16
C PRO A 394 -3.02 -20.19 5.67
N GLU A 395 -3.22 -21.39 5.15
CA GLU A 395 -4.33 -22.26 5.53
C GLU A 395 -4.38 -22.50 7.03
N GLN A 396 -3.21 -22.80 7.64
CA GLN A 396 -3.10 -23.02 9.08
C GLN A 396 -3.59 -21.82 9.90
N LEU A 397 -3.26 -20.60 9.48
CA LEU A 397 -3.64 -19.39 10.20
C LEU A 397 -5.15 -19.11 10.08
N VAL A 398 -5.72 -19.40 8.91
CA VAL A 398 -7.18 -19.33 8.70
C VAL A 398 -7.91 -20.36 9.56
N ASP A 399 -7.40 -21.59 9.64
CA ASP A 399 -7.98 -22.66 10.45
C ASP A 399 -7.91 -22.36 11.94
N LEU A 400 -6.80 -21.80 12.43
CA LEU A 400 -6.68 -21.33 13.81
C LEU A 400 -7.70 -20.23 14.10
N SER A 401 -7.86 -19.28 13.19
CA SER A 401 -8.85 -18.20 13.31
C SER A 401 -10.27 -18.75 13.30
N ARG A 402 -10.59 -19.72 12.41
CA ARG A 402 -11.89 -20.42 12.36
C ARG A 402 -12.21 -21.11 13.69
N ASN A 403 -11.27 -21.86 14.25
CA ASN A 403 -11.47 -22.58 15.51
C ASN A 403 -11.71 -21.62 16.69
N ILE A 404 -11.03 -20.49 16.74
CA ILE A 404 -11.24 -19.47 17.76
C ILE A 404 -12.63 -18.86 17.60
N ILE A 405 -13.04 -18.47 16.40
CA ILE A 405 -14.34 -17.85 16.13
C ILE A 405 -15.48 -18.84 16.45
N LYS A 406 -15.36 -20.11 16.10
CA LYS A 406 -16.35 -21.15 16.42
C LYS A 406 -16.48 -21.43 17.92
N GLY A 407 -15.41 -21.24 18.67
CA GLY A 407 -15.39 -21.43 20.12
C GLY A 407 -16.15 -20.37 20.89
N GLU A 408 -16.46 -19.22 20.29
CA GLU A 408 -17.13 -18.09 20.92
C GLU A 408 -18.64 -18.07 20.59
N SER A 409 -19.48 -17.77 21.56
CA SER A 409 -20.91 -17.48 21.28
C SER A 409 -21.02 -16.14 20.53
N SER A 410 -22.11 -15.87 19.80
CA SER A 410 -22.28 -14.60 19.07
C SER A 410 -22.13 -13.36 19.97
N ARG A 411 -22.58 -13.43 21.21
CA ARG A 411 -22.42 -12.34 22.18
C ARG A 411 -20.99 -12.17 22.61
N ASP A 412 -20.31 -13.29 22.88
CA ASP A 412 -18.90 -13.29 23.26
C ASP A 412 -18.03 -12.90 22.08
N LEU A 413 -18.36 -13.36 20.86
CA LEU A 413 -17.67 -12.99 19.62
C LEU A 413 -17.76 -11.48 19.35
N THR A 414 -18.92 -10.86 19.59
CA THR A 414 -19.06 -9.39 19.46
C THR A 414 -18.12 -8.67 20.43
N THR A 415 -18.12 -9.08 21.70
CA THR A 415 -17.21 -8.51 22.71
C THR A 415 -15.76 -8.78 22.35
N ALA A 416 -15.44 -10.00 21.92
CA ALA A 416 -14.10 -10.45 21.62
C ALA A 416 -13.45 -9.72 20.42
N LEU A 417 -14.25 -9.35 19.41
CA LEU A 417 -13.74 -8.66 18.21
C LEU A 417 -13.87 -7.12 18.24
N VAL A 418 -14.62 -6.59 19.22
CA VAL A 418 -14.81 -5.13 19.37
C VAL A 418 -13.99 -4.57 20.52
N ASP A 419 -13.83 -5.31 21.60
CA ASP A 419 -13.01 -4.88 22.74
C ASP A 419 -11.53 -5.04 22.46
N TYR A 420 -10.78 -3.96 22.59
CA TYR A 420 -9.37 -3.89 22.21
C TYR A 420 -8.47 -4.92 22.91
N GLN A 421 -8.68 -5.14 24.22
CA GLN A 421 -7.87 -6.09 24.99
C GLN A 421 -8.19 -7.53 24.61
N SER A 422 -9.47 -7.82 24.44
CA SER A 422 -9.94 -9.15 23.99
C SER A 422 -9.40 -9.50 22.63
N VAL A 423 -9.44 -8.55 21.67
CA VAL A 423 -8.85 -8.69 20.33
C VAL A 423 -7.37 -9.05 20.41
N SER A 424 -6.58 -8.33 21.23
CA SER A 424 -5.14 -8.60 21.36
C SER A 424 -4.89 -10.04 21.86
N ASN A 425 -5.65 -10.49 22.83
CA ASN A 425 -5.54 -11.85 23.39
C ASN A 425 -5.92 -12.93 22.36
N LEU A 426 -6.96 -12.71 21.55
CA LEU A 426 -7.36 -13.66 20.51
C LEU A 426 -6.33 -13.76 19.40
N ILE A 427 -5.75 -12.64 18.99
CA ILE A 427 -4.68 -12.60 17.98
C ILE A 427 -3.45 -13.33 18.50
N ASP A 428 -3.03 -13.08 19.74
CA ASP A 428 -1.90 -13.79 20.34
C ASP A 428 -2.14 -15.31 20.36
N LYS A 429 -3.34 -15.76 20.72
CA LYS A 429 -3.73 -17.18 20.65
C LYS A 429 -3.60 -17.77 19.25
N ALA A 430 -4.05 -17.05 18.22
CA ALA A 430 -3.97 -17.51 16.84
C ALA A 430 -2.50 -17.66 16.40
N TYR A 431 -1.67 -16.70 16.72
CA TYR A 431 -0.25 -16.71 16.34
C TYR A 431 0.61 -17.63 17.19
N GLU A 432 0.24 -17.96 18.44
CA GLU A 432 0.94 -18.97 19.26
C GLU A 432 0.85 -20.37 18.62
N GLY A 433 -0.30 -20.72 18.02
CA GLY A 433 -0.50 -21.99 17.34
C GLY A 433 0.10 -22.06 15.92
N TRP A 434 0.52 -20.93 15.37
CA TRP A 434 1.03 -20.87 14.03
C TRP A 434 2.51 -21.21 13.95
N MET A 435 2.84 -22.21 13.13
CA MET A 435 4.21 -22.64 12.88
C MET A 435 4.58 -22.30 11.43
N PRO A 436 5.70 -21.58 11.20
CA PRO A 436 6.18 -21.31 9.85
C PRO A 436 6.47 -22.62 9.10
N ARG A 437 6.21 -22.65 7.81
CA ARG A 437 6.64 -23.77 6.95
C ARG A 437 8.15 -23.74 6.80
N GLU A 438 8.81 -24.89 7.03
CA GLU A 438 10.21 -25.09 6.68
C GLU A 438 10.29 -25.43 5.19
N GLU A 439 10.60 -24.46 4.35
CA GLU A 439 10.89 -24.69 2.93
C GLU A 439 12.37 -24.49 2.66
N LYS A 440 12.94 -25.37 1.85
CA LYS A 440 14.37 -25.35 1.49
C LYS A 440 14.81 -24.06 0.80
N GLU A 441 13.89 -23.38 0.11
CA GLU A 441 14.13 -22.07 -0.48
C GLU A 441 14.30 -20.98 0.59
N VAL A 442 13.57 -21.07 1.69
CA VAL A 442 13.67 -20.14 2.82
C VAL A 442 14.97 -20.33 3.58
N GLU A 443 15.41 -21.57 3.79
CA GLU A 443 16.73 -21.83 4.39
C GLU A 443 17.87 -21.21 3.56
N ASN A 444 17.80 -21.31 2.24
CA ASN A 444 18.76 -20.65 1.35
C ASN A 444 18.69 -19.12 1.46
N LEU A 445 17.49 -18.54 1.56
CA LEU A 445 17.32 -17.10 1.70
C LEU A 445 17.74 -16.60 3.09
N LEU A 446 17.51 -17.36 4.16
CA LEU A 446 18.02 -17.07 5.50
C LEU A 446 19.55 -17.15 5.56
N TYR A 447 20.17 -18.00 4.74
CA TYR A 447 21.62 -17.99 4.57
C TYR A 447 22.12 -16.65 4.00
N TYR A 448 21.42 -16.06 3.03
CA TYR A 448 21.71 -14.72 2.54
C TYR A 448 21.46 -13.64 3.60
N VAL A 449 20.48 -13.80 4.48
CA VAL A 449 20.24 -12.87 5.60
C VAL A 449 21.41 -12.90 6.58
N SER A 450 21.95 -14.06 6.93
CA SER A 450 23.14 -14.16 7.80
C SER A 450 24.42 -13.62 7.13
N TYR A 451 24.51 -13.68 5.82
CA TYR A 451 25.56 -13.06 5.04
C TYR A 451 25.39 -11.54 4.95
N PHE A 452 24.16 -11.09 4.90
CA PHE A 452 23.76 -9.68 4.92
C PHE A 452 24.25 -8.95 6.18
N GLU A 453 24.20 -9.57 7.36
CA GLU A 453 24.74 -9.02 8.60
C GLU A 453 26.23 -8.72 8.50
N LYS A 454 26.99 -9.57 7.83
CA LYS A 454 28.44 -9.45 7.75
C LYS A 454 28.92 -8.51 6.66
N SER A 455 28.14 -8.35 5.58
CA SER A 455 28.58 -7.67 4.36
C SER A 455 27.95 -6.30 4.15
N LEU A 456 26.85 -5.97 4.80
CA LEU A 456 26.13 -4.71 4.63
C LEU A 456 26.32 -3.67 5.74
N GLY A 457 27.34 -3.81 6.57
CA GLY A 457 27.78 -2.68 7.38
C GLY A 457 27.94 -1.46 6.46
N PRO A 458 27.61 -0.22 6.92
CA PRO A 458 27.55 0.96 6.06
C PRO A 458 28.83 1.25 5.25
N LEU A 459 29.94 0.61 5.59
CA LEU A 459 31.24 0.83 4.98
C LEU A 459 31.77 -0.35 4.13
N ASN A 460 31.21 -1.56 4.24
CA ASN A 460 31.80 -2.78 3.66
C ASN A 460 30.82 -3.59 2.80
N GLY A 461 29.78 -2.99 2.25
CA GLY A 461 28.72 -3.73 1.54
C GLY A 461 29.18 -4.45 0.29
N ASP A 462 28.93 -5.75 0.21
CA ASP A 462 29.01 -6.53 -1.00
C ASP A 462 27.79 -6.27 -1.89
N LEU A 463 28.00 -5.45 -2.93
CA LEU A 463 26.97 -5.08 -3.89
C LEU A 463 26.43 -6.23 -4.72
N GLU A 464 27.22 -7.28 -4.93
CA GLU A 464 26.78 -8.47 -5.67
C GLU A 464 25.76 -9.26 -4.83
N THR A 465 26.06 -9.46 -3.55
CA THR A 465 25.10 -10.10 -2.62
C THR A 465 23.84 -9.25 -2.44
N ALA A 466 23.95 -7.93 -2.39
CA ALA A 466 22.78 -7.04 -2.30
C ALA A 466 21.84 -7.16 -3.51
N LYS A 467 22.34 -7.48 -4.70
CA LYS A 467 21.51 -7.71 -5.90
C LYS A 467 20.61 -8.95 -5.77
N GLU A 468 21.06 -9.96 -5.06
CA GLU A 468 20.32 -11.22 -4.85
C GLU A 468 19.29 -11.12 -3.72
N LEU A 469 19.38 -10.09 -2.87
CA LEU A 469 18.48 -9.90 -1.77
C LEU A 469 17.04 -9.67 -2.26
N ARG A 470 16.08 -10.38 -1.69
CA ARG A 470 14.64 -10.19 -1.86
C ARG A 470 14.02 -9.95 -0.49
N PHE A 471 13.20 -8.91 -0.36
CA PHE A 471 12.44 -8.66 0.86
C PHE A 471 11.17 -9.50 0.92
N ARG A 472 10.53 -9.68 -0.24
CA ARG A 472 9.38 -10.58 -0.39
C ARG A 472 9.76 -11.71 -1.32
N LEU A 473 9.19 -12.90 -1.07
CA LEU A 473 9.36 -14.05 -1.94
C LEU A 473 8.63 -13.88 -3.27
N ASP A 474 7.62 -13.01 -3.28
CA ASP A 474 6.82 -12.70 -4.46
C ASP A 474 7.53 -11.74 -5.41
N ASP A 475 7.63 -12.11 -6.68
CA ASP A 475 8.03 -11.21 -7.75
C ASP A 475 6.78 -10.53 -8.34
N TYR A 476 6.83 -9.20 -8.48
CA TYR A 476 5.77 -8.41 -9.11
C TYR A 476 6.25 -7.81 -10.42
N VAL A 477 5.33 -7.75 -11.39
CA VAL A 477 5.48 -6.96 -12.61
C VAL A 477 4.40 -5.88 -12.65
N GLU A 478 4.78 -4.72 -13.13
CA GLU A 478 3.84 -3.65 -13.48
C GLU A 478 3.47 -3.79 -14.95
N ILE A 479 2.17 -3.84 -15.24
CA ILE A 479 1.69 -3.83 -16.63
C ILE A 479 0.91 -2.54 -16.83
N VAL A 480 1.41 -1.71 -17.73
CA VAL A 480 0.73 -0.47 -18.16
C VAL A 480 -0.21 -0.82 -19.30
N PHE A 481 -1.51 -0.63 -19.10
CA PHE A 481 -2.53 -0.83 -20.11
C PHE A 481 -2.92 0.53 -20.73
N PRO A 482 -2.27 0.94 -21.84
CA PRO A 482 -2.62 2.16 -22.53
C PRO A 482 -4.04 2.03 -23.08
N GLN A 483 -4.74 3.14 -23.20
CA GLN A 483 -6.00 3.15 -23.91
C GLN A 483 -5.72 3.02 -25.41
N SER A 484 -6.62 2.40 -26.16
CA SER A 484 -6.45 2.19 -27.61
C SER A 484 -6.29 3.49 -28.40
N SER A 485 -6.81 4.60 -27.88
CA SER A 485 -6.75 5.95 -28.46
C SER A 485 -5.75 6.88 -27.74
N ALA A 486 -4.93 6.37 -26.81
CA ALA A 486 -4.01 7.22 -26.07
C ALA A 486 -2.99 7.87 -27.00
N GLU A 487 -2.90 9.20 -26.92
CA GLU A 487 -1.84 9.97 -27.56
C GLU A 487 -0.59 9.95 -26.68
N LEU A 488 0.54 9.67 -27.33
CA LEU A 488 1.84 9.59 -26.71
C LEU A 488 2.80 10.58 -27.33
N ARG A 489 3.53 11.33 -26.50
CA ARG A 489 4.59 12.23 -26.95
C ARG A 489 5.93 11.57 -26.70
N TYR A 490 6.71 11.43 -27.76
CA TYR A 490 7.99 10.74 -27.72
C TYR A 490 9.01 11.36 -28.67
N TYR A 491 10.27 11.05 -28.40
CA TYR A 491 11.40 11.34 -29.28
C TYR A 491 11.95 10.05 -29.86
N VAL A 492 12.53 10.16 -31.03
CA VAL A 492 13.47 9.16 -31.56
C VAL A 492 14.87 9.58 -31.15
N ALA A 493 15.57 8.73 -30.44
CA ALA A 493 16.88 9.02 -29.90
C ALA A 493 17.93 7.98 -30.30
N GLU A 494 19.18 8.38 -30.36
CA GLU A 494 20.35 7.51 -30.52
C GLU A 494 21.11 7.41 -29.19
N LYS A 495 21.59 6.21 -28.92
CA LYS A 495 22.49 5.93 -27.84
C LYS A 495 23.87 6.47 -28.13
N VAL A 496 24.35 7.46 -27.42
CA VAL A 496 25.68 8.06 -27.61
C VAL A 496 26.62 7.56 -26.52
N GLY A 497 27.39 6.50 -26.84
CA GLY A 497 28.51 6.04 -26.04
C GLY A 497 28.23 5.50 -24.64
N GLU A 498 28.97 4.48 -24.22
CA GLU A 498 29.06 4.07 -22.82
C GLU A 498 30.17 4.89 -22.14
N GLU A 499 29.87 5.65 -21.10
CA GLU A 499 30.92 6.17 -20.21
C GLU A 499 31.54 5.00 -19.43
N SER A 500 32.82 4.71 -19.67
CA SER A 500 33.58 3.74 -18.90
C SER A 500 33.88 4.28 -17.49
N GLY A 501 33.48 3.55 -16.46
CA GLY A 501 33.76 3.89 -15.08
C GLY A 501 32.63 3.44 -14.12
N TRP A 502 32.62 3.91 -12.90
CA TRP A 502 31.66 3.64 -11.80
C TRP A 502 30.18 3.78 -12.20
N ARG A 503 29.91 4.33 -13.38
CA ARG A 503 28.58 4.67 -13.92
C ARG A 503 28.23 3.86 -15.14
N LYS A 504 28.53 2.58 -15.14
CA LYS A 504 28.35 1.62 -16.24
C LYS A 504 26.97 1.60 -16.92
N ASN A 505 25.98 2.28 -16.42
CA ASN A 505 24.60 2.29 -16.94
C ASN A 505 24.05 3.69 -17.25
N ARG A 506 24.90 4.73 -17.40
CA ARG A 506 24.44 6.04 -17.85
C ARG A 506 24.45 6.09 -19.37
N TRP A 507 23.26 5.97 -19.92
CA TRP A 507 23.00 6.25 -21.31
C TRP A 507 22.95 7.77 -21.50
N LYS A 508 23.70 8.30 -22.45
CA LYS A 508 23.43 9.62 -23.03
C LYS A 508 22.63 9.37 -24.29
N LEU A 509 21.45 9.98 -24.35
CA LEU A 509 20.59 9.90 -25.51
C LEU A 509 20.69 11.20 -26.29
N LYS A 510 20.98 11.12 -27.58
CA LYS A 510 20.92 12.24 -28.49
C LYS A 510 19.64 12.13 -29.30
N VAL A 511 18.78 13.13 -29.17
CA VAL A 511 17.58 13.22 -30.00
C VAL A 511 17.97 13.24 -31.45
N ARG A 512 17.45 12.32 -32.23
CA ARG A 512 17.69 12.20 -33.67
C ARG A 512 16.60 12.89 -34.48
N GLU A 513 15.35 12.73 -34.07
CA GLU A 513 14.18 13.39 -34.64
C GLU A 513 13.51 14.27 -33.57
N GLY A 514 12.78 15.29 -34.02
CA GLY A 514 12.00 16.15 -33.14
C GLY A 514 10.85 15.40 -32.44
N LEU A 515 10.14 16.10 -31.55
CA LEU A 515 9.00 15.58 -30.84
C LEU A 515 7.96 14.99 -31.78
N CYS A 516 7.62 13.73 -31.60
CA CYS A 516 6.56 13.05 -32.33
C CYS A 516 5.35 12.88 -31.37
N GLN A 517 4.15 13.03 -31.93
CA GLN A 517 2.90 12.77 -31.25
C GLN A 517 2.11 11.75 -32.06
N SER A 518 1.74 10.64 -31.49
CA SER A 518 0.94 9.61 -32.17
C SER A 518 0.26 8.68 -31.17
N ASN A 519 -0.57 7.77 -31.70
CA ASN A 519 -1.16 6.73 -30.89
C ASN A 519 -0.14 5.63 -30.50
N VAL A 520 -0.53 4.79 -29.55
CA VAL A 520 0.30 3.70 -29.03
C VAL A 520 0.80 2.76 -30.14
N MET A 521 -0.06 2.40 -31.10
CA MET A 521 0.29 1.43 -32.16
C MET A 521 1.39 1.96 -33.06
N ASP A 522 1.27 3.21 -33.50
CA ASP A 522 2.27 3.85 -34.41
C ASP A 522 3.62 3.96 -33.68
N MET A 523 3.63 4.31 -32.42
CA MET A 523 4.85 4.39 -31.61
C MET A 523 5.53 3.02 -31.47
N LEU A 524 4.77 1.96 -31.19
CA LEU A 524 5.30 0.59 -31.01
C LEU A 524 5.82 0.02 -32.34
N GLU A 525 5.12 0.26 -33.45
CA GLU A 525 5.57 -0.13 -34.79
C GLU A 525 6.90 0.54 -35.12
N LYS A 526 7.02 1.83 -34.80
CA LYS A 526 8.27 2.58 -34.99
C LYS A 526 9.40 2.00 -34.13
N ALA A 527 9.11 1.64 -32.84
CA ALA A 527 10.09 1.00 -31.96
C ALA A 527 10.60 -0.35 -32.51
N CYS A 528 9.74 -1.14 -33.17
CA CYS A 528 10.13 -2.42 -33.77
C CYS A 528 11.05 -2.26 -35.04
N SER A 529 11.08 -1.09 -35.64
CA SER A 529 11.84 -0.82 -36.87
C SER A 529 13.30 -0.43 -36.61
N PHE A 530 13.68 -0.14 -35.38
CA PHE A 530 14.98 0.39 -35.02
C PHE A 530 16.08 -0.68 -34.86
N GLN A 531 17.33 -0.24 -35.07
CA GLN A 531 18.53 -0.99 -34.76
C GLN A 531 18.94 -0.82 -33.31
N ASP A 532 19.93 -1.56 -32.83
CA ASP A 532 20.31 -1.63 -31.39
C ASP A 532 20.75 -0.30 -30.77
N ASP A 533 21.18 0.67 -31.60
CA ASP A 533 21.62 2.01 -31.19
C ASP A 533 20.49 3.06 -31.20
N GLN A 534 19.30 2.71 -31.64
CA GLN A 534 18.14 3.58 -31.73
C GLN A 534 17.07 3.16 -30.76
N CYS A 535 16.34 4.14 -30.21
CA CYS A 535 15.24 3.89 -29.29
C CYS A 535 14.14 4.95 -29.39
N VAL A 536 12.95 4.59 -28.94
CA VAL A 536 11.86 5.52 -28.67
C VAL A 536 11.93 5.93 -27.21
N VAL A 537 11.91 7.24 -26.98
CA VAL A 537 11.88 7.82 -25.64
C VAL A 537 10.51 8.46 -25.42
N LEU A 538 9.70 7.83 -24.58
CA LEU A 538 8.39 8.33 -24.18
C LEU A 538 8.58 9.39 -23.09
N ILE A 539 7.95 10.54 -23.25
CA ILE A 539 8.06 11.69 -22.33
C ILE A 539 6.74 12.08 -21.69
N GLU A 540 5.64 11.90 -22.40
CA GLU A 540 4.29 12.20 -21.92
C GLU A 540 3.29 11.20 -22.51
N GLY A 541 2.17 11.01 -21.81
CA GLY A 541 1.04 10.23 -22.28
C GLY A 541 -0.28 10.85 -21.88
N GLU A 542 -1.33 10.58 -22.64
CA GLU A 542 -2.68 11.02 -22.34
C GLU A 542 -3.39 9.98 -21.48
N THR A 543 -3.92 10.40 -20.34
CA THR A 543 -4.83 9.59 -19.52
C THR A 543 -6.25 10.10 -19.72
N VAL A 544 -7.16 9.21 -20.13
CA VAL A 544 -8.59 9.52 -20.30
C VAL A 544 -9.37 8.82 -19.19
N PHE A 545 -10.16 9.59 -18.42
CA PHE A 545 -11.05 9.06 -17.40
C PHE A 545 -12.38 9.83 -17.42
N ASP A 546 -13.49 9.09 -17.43
CA ASP A 546 -14.86 9.64 -17.51
C ASP A 546 -15.07 10.66 -18.65
N GLY A 547 -14.40 10.42 -19.79
CA GLY A 547 -14.49 11.31 -20.96
C GLY A 547 -13.62 12.57 -20.91
N VAL A 548 -12.86 12.76 -19.83
CA VAL A 548 -11.89 13.86 -19.70
C VAL A 548 -10.50 13.32 -20.03
N ALA A 549 -9.85 13.96 -21.02
CA ALA A 549 -8.48 13.64 -21.41
C ALA A 549 -7.51 14.64 -20.77
N GLU A 550 -6.47 14.16 -20.11
CA GLU A 550 -5.43 14.96 -19.50
C GLU A 550 -4.05 14.49 -19.95
N ASN A 551 -3.21 15.43 -20.39
CA ASN A 551 -1.80 15.15 -20.63
C ASN A 551 -1.07 15.00 -19.30
N LYS A 552 -0.33 13.91 -19.18
CA LYS A 552 0.44 13.55 -17.99
C LYS A 552 1.91 13.37 -18.33
N THR A 553 2.78 13.68 -17.37
CA THR A 553 4.19 13.24 -17.46
C THR A 553 4.23 11.72 -17.60
N VAL A 554 5.34 11.20 -18.13
CA VAL A 554 5.48 9.74 -18.32
C VAL A 554 5.32 8.98 -17.00
N GLU A 555 5.79 9.53 -15.90
CA GLU A 555 5.64 8.96 -14.56
C GLU A 555 4.18 8.85 -14.13
N GLU A 556 3.46 9.95 -14.23
CA GLU A 556 2.04 10.02 -13.88
C GLU A 556 1.22 9.10 -14.79
N TRP A 557 1.53 9.08 -16.09
CA TRP A 557 0.86 8.22 -17.06
C TRP A 557 1.08 6.73 -16.77
N ILE A 558 2.33 6.32 -16.48
CA ILE A 558 2.66 4.95 -16.07
C ILE A 558 1.90 4.61 -14.79
N ASN A 559 1.98 5.48 -13.78
CA ASN A 559 1.32 5.25 -12.50
C ASN A 559 -0.20 5.13 -12.65
N ASP A 560 -0.83 6.01 -13.40
CA ASP A 560 -2.28 6.03 -13.60
C ASP A 560 -2.79 4.78 -14.34
N ASN A 561 -2.04 4.27 -15.33
CA ASN A 561 -2.45 3.19 -16.20
C ASN A 561 -1.86 1.82 -15.84
N SER A 562 -1.11 1.70 -14.75
CA SER A 562 -0.48 0.45 -14.34
C SER A 562 -1.35 -0.40 -13.44
N VAL A 563 -1.10 -1.71 -13.52
CA VAL A 563 -1.60 -2.75 -12.61
C VAL A 563 -0.42 -3.59 -12.15
N SER A 564 -0.26 -3.76 -10.83
CA SER A 564 0.72 -4.67 -10.24
C SER A 564 0.19 -6.10 -10.24
N ILE A 565 0.95 -7.05 -10.76
CA ILE A 565 0.57 -8.46 -10.84
C ILE A 565 1.71 -9.31 -10.26
N SER A 566 1.37 -10.23 -9.34
CA SER A 566 2.32 -11.21 -8.79
C SER A 566 2.68 -12.27 -9.83
N LEU A 567 3.97 -12.62 -9.92
CA LEU A 567 4.51 -13.68 -10.78
C LEU A 567 4.52 -15.06 -10.13
N ASN A 568 4.22 -15.16 -8.85
CA ASN A 568 4.21 -16.44 -8.11
C ASN A 568 2.94 -17.27 -8.31
N LEU A 569 2.00 -16.71 -9.02
CA LEU A 569 0.81 -17.41 -9.53
C LEU A 569 1.28 -18.43 -10.57
N GLY A 570 1.09 -19.73 -10.34
CA GLY A 570 1.63 -20.85 -11.10
C GLY A 570 1.61 -20.72 -12.65
N GLU A 571 2.09 -21.74 -13.37
CA GLU A 571 2.33 -21.70 -14.83
C GLU A 571 1.17 -21.13 -15.69
N ARG A 572 -0.09 -21.24 -15.23
CA ARG A 572 -1.25 -20.68 -15.93
C ARG A 572 -1.27 -19.16 -15.94
N ASP A 573 -0.84 -18.51 -14.88
CA ASP A 573 -0.89 -17.06 -14.75
C ASP A 573 0.34 -16.41 -15.41
N GLU A 574 1.53 -17.04 -15.38
CA GLU A 574 2.68 -16.59 -16.18
C GLU A 574 2.35 -16.62 -17.69
N LYS A 575 1.66 -17.65 -18.15
CA LYS A 575 1.20 -17.73 -19.55
C LYS A 575 0.24 -16.57 -19.89
N ARG A 576 -0.67 -16.26 -18.98
CA ARG A 576 -1.68 -15.21 -19.16
C ARG A 576 -1.05 -13.81 -19.17
N ILE A 577 -0.09 -13.55 -18.28
CA ILE A 577 0.68 -12.30 -18.27
C ILE A 577 1.43 -12.17 -19.60
N LYS A 578 2.07 -13.25 -20.05
CA LYS A 578 2.79 -13.28 -21.34
C LYS A 578 1.88 -12.98 -22.52
N GLU A 579 0.67 -13.53 -22.53
CA GLU A 579 -0.33 -13.24 -23.57
C GLU A 579 -0.73 -11.75 -23.55
N ALA A 580 -0.93 -11.17 -22.38
CA ALA A 580 -1.33 -9.78 -22.23
C ALA A 580 -0.26 -8.77 -22.66
N VAL A 581 1.03 -9.10 -22.53
CA VAL A 581 2.13 -8.20 -22.88
C VAL A 581 2.76 -8.50 -24.25
N THR A 582 2.28 -9.53 -24.96
CA THR A 582 2.79 -9.91 -26.27
C THR A 582 1.98 -9.23 -27.39
N TRP A 583 2.64 -8.37 -28.15
CA TRP A 583 2.09 -7.65 -29.29
C TRP A 583 2.53 -8.30 -30.59
N GLN A 584 1.64 -8.36 -31.58
CA GLN A 584 1.96 -8.91 -32.89
C GLN A 584 2.11 -7.78 -33.91
N PHE A 585 3.28 -7.70 -34.58
CA PHE A 585 3.54 -6.81 -35.70
C PHE A 585 4.05 -7.63 -36.88
N GLY A 586 3.25 -7.72 -37.94
CA GLY A 586 3.49 -8.64 -39.06
C GLY A 586 3.53 -10.10 -38.55
N ASP A 587 4.58 -10.85 -38.92
CA ASP A 587 4.78 -12.24 -38.54
C ASP A 587 5.57 -12.40 -37.22
N LYS A 588 5.83 -11.33 -36.50
CA LYS A 588 6.69 -11.32 -35.30
C LYS A 588 5.90 -10.93 -34.07
N ASN A 589 6.25 -11.59 -32.95
CA ASN A 589 5.75 -11.27 -31.62
C ASN A 589 6.78 -10.49 -30.84
N TRP A 590 6.33 -9.45 -30.13
CA TRP A 590 7.14 -8.52 -29.38
C TRP A 590 6.59 -8.31 -27.96
N ILE A 591 7.48 -8.12 -26.99
CA ILE A 591 7.17 -7.59 -25.67
C ILE A 591 7.85 -6.24 -25.56
N PHE A 592 7.12 -5.23 -25.06
CA PHE A 592 7.68 -3.90 -24.87
C PHE A 592 7.92 -3.64 -23.39
N ALA A 593 9.20 -3.55 -23.02
CA ALA A 593 9.61 -3.16 -21.69
C ALA A 593 9.78 -1.63 -21.64
N LEU A 594 9.30 -1.04 -20.55
CA LEU A 594 9.53 0.37 -20.23
C LEU A 594 10.74 0.46 -19.30
N LEU A 595 11.82 1.09 -19.80
CA LEU A 595 13.02 1.35 -19.01
C LEU A 595 13.03 2.82 -18.65
N GLU A 596 12.99 3.09 -17.37
CA GLU A 596 13.01 4.46 -16.86
C GLU A 596 14.36 5.15 -17.12
N VAL A 597 14.31 6.40 -17.50
CA VAL A 597 15.48 7.23 -17.80
C VAL A 597 15.51 8.40 -16.80
N PRO A 598 16.59 8.55 -16.02
CA PRO A 598 16.72 9.66 -15.08
C PRO A 598 16.66 11.02 -15.77
N ARG A 599 16.26 12.04 -15.00
CA ARG A 599 16.22 13.44 -15.46
C ARG A 599 17.55 13.88 -16.05
N GLY A 600 17.49 14.65 -17.12
CA GLY A 600 18.66 15.22 -17.79
C GLY A 600 19.49 14.24 -18.64
N VAL A 601 19.04 13.02 -18.85
CA VAL A 601 19.68 12.04 -19.75
C VAL A 601 19.31 12.31 -21.21
N VAL A 602 18.09 12.77 -21.46
CA VAL A 602 17.66 13.21 -22.78
C VAL A 602 18.01 14.69 -22.95
N ARG A 603 18.87 15.00 -23.92
CA ARG A 603 19.34 16.38 -24.12
C ARG A 603 18.17 17.31 -24.50
N GLY A 604 17.94 18.32 -23.66
CA GLY A 604 16.86 19.28 -23.83
C GLY A 604 15.54 18.88 -23.17
N TRP A 605 15.57 17.84 -22.31
CA TRP A 605 14.45 17.41 -21.50
C TRP A 605 14.89 17.22 -20.06
N ASP A 606 14.32 17.99 -19.14
CA ASP A 606 14.72 18.04 -17.72
C ASP A 606 13.85 17.15 -16.81
N GLU A 607 12.77 16.55 -17.35
CA GLU A 607 11.88 15.66 -16.63
C GLU A 607 12.27 14.18 -16.83
N SER A 608 11.61 13.28 -16.12
CA SER A 608 11.76 11.84 -16.31
C SER A 608 11.18 11.39 -17.65
N ALA A 609 11.73 10.33 -18.20
CA ALA A 609 11.32 9.75 -19.47
C ALA A 609 11.41 8.22 -19.38
N ALA A 610 10.78 7.48 -20.29
CA ALA A 610 10.93 6.04 -20.39
C ALA A 610 11.39 5.63 -21.78
N ILE A 611 12.38 4.73 -21.83
CA ILE A 611 12.81 4.09 -23.10
C ILE A 611 11.90 2.91 -23.37
N ILE A 612 11.31 2.86 -24.55
CA ILE A 612 10.59 1.70 -25.07
C ILE A 612 11.60 0.71 -25.64
N LYS A 613 11.73 -0.44 -24.97
CA LYS A 613 12.60 -1.53 -25.42
C LYS A 613 11.77 -2.67 -26.01
N PRO A 614 11.77 -2.84 -27.34
CA PRO A 614 11.14 -4.01 -27.95
C PRO A 614 12.00 -5.26 -27.73
N ILE A 615 11.35 -6.35 -27.30
CA ILE A 615 11.97 -7.65 -27.06
C ILE A 615 11.27 -8.65 -27.95
N LYS A 616 12.01 -9.23 -28.91
CA LYS A 616 11.48 -10.26 -29.81
C LYS A 616 11.23 -11.55 -29.04
N VAL A 617 10.02 -12.09 -29.15
CA VAL A 617 9.59 -13.30 -28.42
C VAL A 617 9.78 -14.52 -29.31
N GLU A 618 10.63 -15.44 -28.91
CA GLU A 618 10.71 -16.78 -29.48
C GLU A 618 9.63 -17.68 -28.86
N LYS A 619 9.12 -18.68 -29.62
CA LYS A 619 7.93 -19.48 -29.27
C LYS A 619 7.93 -20.14 -27.89
N GLN A 620 9.07 -20.27 -27.21
CA GLN A 620 9.22 -20.95 -25.90
C GLN A 620 9.86 -20.10 -24.79
N SER A 621 10.16 -18.81 -24.99
CA SER A 621 10.82 -17.98 -23.98
C SER A 621 9.87 -17.63 -22.82
N ARG A 622 10.37 -17.71 -21.59
CA ARG A 622 9.72 -17.14 -20.41
C ARG A 622 9.70 -15.62 -20.51
N LEU A 623 8.87 -14.94 -19.69
CA LEU A 623 8.97 -13.49 -19.55
C LEU A 623 10.42 -13.11 -19.22
N PRO A 624 10.99 -12.08 -19.90
CA PRO A 624 12.37 -11.66 -19.68
C PRO A 624 12.52 -11.16 -18.25
N ARG A 625 13.08 -11.99 -17.37
CA ARG A 625 13.35 -11.61 -15.97
C ARG A 625 14.67 -10.83 -15.92
N GLY A 626 14.68 -9.69 -15.26
CA GLY A 626 15.91 -8.95 -14.93
C GLY A 626 16.25 -7.72 -15.76
N LEU A 627 15.53 -7.41 -16.85
CA LEU A 627 15.78 -6.23 -17.68
C LEU A 627 14.82 -5.06 -17.40
N ALA A 628 13.56 -5.36 -17.06
CA ALA A 628 12.57 -4.37 -16.70
C ALA A 628 11.50 -5.05 -15.83
N ARG A 629 10.84 -4.25 -14.98
CA ARG A 629 9.68 -4.69 -14.19
C ARG A 629 8.37 -4.08 -14.71
N ILE A 630 8.44 -3.23 -15.72
CA ILE A 630 7.30 -2.50 -16.29
C ILE A 630 7.16 -2.90 -17.76
N TYR A 631 5.99 -3.36 -18.14
CA TYR A 631 5.66 -3.79 -19.50
C TYR A 631 4.43 -3.09 -20.03
N LEU A 632 4.37 -2.89 -21.35
CA LEU A 632 3.15 -2.44 -22.03
C LEU A 632 2.23 -3.63 -22.29
N GLY A 633 1.06 -3.60 -21.69
CA GLY A 633 -0.02 -4.55 -21.88
C GLY A 633 -0.94 -4.15 -23.03
N ARG A 634 -1.54 -5.14 -23.70
CA ARG A 634 -2.54 -4.91 -24.72
C ARG A 634 -3.86 -4.45 -24.09
N PRO A 635 -4.49 -3.38 -24.60
CA PRO A 635 -5.70 -2.80 -24.01
C PRO A 635 -6.86 -3.80 -23.82
N GLU A 636 -7.00 -4.78 -24.72
CA GLU A 636 -8.06 -5.79 -24.67
C GLU A 636 -7.96 -6.76 -23.49
N PHE A 637 -6.85 -6.77 -22.76
CA PHE A 637 -6.68 -7.55 -21.53
C PHE A 637 -7.08 -6.76 -20.27
N TYR A 638 -7.58 -5.55 -20.45
CA TYR A 638 -8.05 -4.72 -19.37
C TYR A 638 -9.50 -4.26 -19.62
N GLU A 639 -10.35 -4.49 -18.65
CA GLU A 639 -11.74 -4.04 -18.65
C GLU A 639 -12.00 -3.20 -17.41
N ARG A 640 -12.65 -2.04 -17.58
CA ARG A 640 -13.03 -1.18 -16.47
C ARG A 640 -13.88 -1.98 -15.47
N ASP A 641 -13.70 -1.73 -14.17
CA ASP A 641 -14.33 -2.41 -13.03
C ASP A 641 -13.89 -3.86 -12.81
N VAL A 642 -13.63 -4.61 -13.86
CA VAL A 642 -13.12 -6.00 -13.78
C VAL A 642 -11.61 -6.03 -13.56
N GLY A 643 -10.88 -5.03 -14.07
CA GLY A 643 -9.42 -4.95 -14.04
C GLY A 643 -8.78 -5.86 -15.07
N PHE A 644 -7.57 -6.35 -14.76
CA PHE A 644 -6.85 -7.30 -15.62
C PHE A 644 -7.64 -8.59 -15.78
N SER A 645 -8.22 -8.78 -16.97
CA SER A 645 -9.12 -9.89 -17.31
C SER A 645 -8.53 -10.78 -18.42
N ARG A 646 -9.21 -11.89 -18.71
CA ARG A 646 -8.92 -12.65 -19.92
C ARG A 646 -9.47 -11.85 -21.09
N GLY A 647 -8.64 -11.49 -22.05
CA GLY A 647 -9.09 -10.96 -23.33
C GLY A 647 -10.17 -11.86 -23.91
N GLY A 648 -11.36 -11.29 -24.15
CA GLY A 648 -12.48 -11.89 -24.86
C GLY A 648 -12.88 -13.29 -24.40
N ALA A 649 -13.86 -13.39 -23.54
CA ALA A 649 -14.79 -14.52 -23.49
C ALA A 649 -16.16 -14.02 -23.87
#